data_5c6b065e7bc07895a4679f2491a19600
#
_entry.id   5c6b065e7bc07895a4679f2491a19600
#
_cell.length_a   1.000
_cell.length_b   1.000
_cell.length_c   1.000
_cell.angle_alpha   90.00
_cell.angle_beta   90.00
_cell.angle_gamma   90.00
#
_symmetry.space_group_name_H-M   'P 1'
#
loop_
_entity.id
_entity.type
_entity.pdbx_description
1 polymer ?
#
loop_
_entity_poly.entity_id
_entity_poly.type
_entity_poly.pdbx_seq_one_letter_code
_entity_poly.pdbx_strand_id
1 'polypeptide(L)'
;MIDPGLALHKASLEDKTQFWGECARAIDWQQPWEQVLDESEAPFYRWFRGGMLNTCYNAVDRHVAAGRGEQIAIQYVSPVTDTEYGISYNELQQQVSRLAGWMQSVGINKGDRVVIYMPMVPETVFAMLACARIGAIHSVVFGGFAANELATRINDAKPRLVLSASCGIEPSGVVPYKPLLDKALELSEHKVDNCLILGRSQYQAELQPGRDHDWQNAICQASPADCVAVEATHPLYILYTSGTTGQPKGVVRDNGGHAVALAWSMKAIYDIDAGDVFWAASDVGWVVGHSYIVYAPLLVGATTLLFEGKPVGTPDPGTFWRTIAKYKVKSFFTAPTAIRAIKREDPEASYVAQSDLSCLKNVFLAGERCDPDTLNWAAEKLAKPVIDHWWQTETGWAIAANLMGVAPIQVKAGSPARAVPGYQVEVLDEMGEQVAPGQSGNVVIKLPLPPGTLTTLWQNNKRYHDSYLAMYPGYYLTGDAGYMDEEGYLYIMSRIDDIINVAGHRLSTGRFEEVLCQHPAVAEAAVIGVEDKLKGQVPLGLVVLKMGNTLSEEQLHKELVALVRQEIGPVAAFRLVSAVPKLPKTRSGKILRGTMRKIADNQEFKAPATIEDPATLDLVRTALTRMGYADSLVKEHA
;
A
#
# COMPACT_ATOMS: atom_id res chain seq x y z
N MET A 1 12.68 34.53 1.59
CA MET A 1 13.21 33.43 2.46
C MET A 1 13.17 32.16 1.62
N ILE A 2 14.23 31.37 1.67
CA ILE A 2 14.26 30.06 0.97
C ILE A 2 13.24 29.15 1.67
N ASP A 3 12.39 28.48 0.92
CA ASP A 3 11.46 27.46 1.42
C ASP A 3 12.25 26.37 2.19
N PRO A 4 12.00 26.14 3.49
CA PRO A 4 12.78 25.18 4.27
C PRO A 4 12.71 23.75 3.71
N GLY A 5 11.56 23.36 3.13
CA GLY A 5 11.38 22.05 2.50
C GLY A 5 12.24 21.89 1.25
N LEU A 6 12.32 22.92 0.41
CA LEU A 6 13.22 22.92 -0.75
C LEU A 6 14.68 22.92 -0.35
N ALA A 7 15.06 23.65 0.71
CA ALA A 7 16.43 23.64 1.21
C ALA A 7 16.84 22.25 1.71
N LEU A 8 15.95 21.57 2.47
CA LEU A 8 16.17 20.23 2.97
C LEU A 8 16.25 19.20 1.83
N HIS A 9 15.35 19.31 0.85
CA HIS A 9 15.36 18.45 -0.34
C HIS A 9 16.68 18.62 -1.11
N LYS A 10 17.10 19.87 -1.36
CA LYS A 10 18.36 20.15 -2.06
C LYS A 10 19.55 19.55 -1.30
N ALA A 11 19.66 19.78 0.00
CA ALA A 11 20.74 19.22 0.83
C ALA A 11 20.80 17.68 0.74
N SER A 12 19.64 17.03 0.74
CA SER A 12 19.55 15.55 0.62
C SER A 12 20.04 15.00 -0.72
N LEU A 13 20.06 15.82 -1.77
CA LEU A 13 20.54 15.45 -3.12
C LEU A 13 21.99 15.83 -3.35
N GLU A 14 22.46 16.95 -2.79
CA GLU A 14 23.84 17.44 -2.94
C GLU A 14 24.84 16.56 -2.18
N ASP A 15 24.50 16.13 -0.96
CA ASP A 15 25.32 15.17 -0.20
C ASP A 15 24.42 14.11 0.47
N LYS A 16 24.08 13.08 -0.33
CA LYS A 16 23.28 11.95 0.13
C LYS A 16 23.90 11.22 1.30
N THR A 17 25.23 11.13 1.32
CA THR A 17 25.99 10.41 2.35
C THR A 17 25.90 11.12 3.69
N GLN A 18 26.13 12.43 3.70
CA GLN A 18 25.99 13.22 4.92
C GLN A 18 24.56 13.21 5.41
N PHE A 19 23.59 13.52 4.54
CA PHE A 19 22.17 13.61 4.91
C PHE A 19 21.66 12.31 5.55
N TRP A 20 21.84 11.18 4.88
CA TRP A 20 21.34 9.89 5.37
C TRP A 20 22.18 9.35 6.53
N GLY A 21 23.47 9.68 6.59
CA GLY A 21 24.31 9.38 7.75
C GLY A 21 23.84 10.09 9.02
N GLU A 22 23.37 11.34 8.90
CA GLU A 22 22.77 12.08 10.03
C GLU A 22 21.41 11.48 10.42
N CYS A 23 20.55 11.16 9.46
CA CYS A 23 19.26 10.50 9.70
C CYS A 23 19.44 9.14 10.41
N ALA A 24 20.47 8.41 10.08
CA ALA A 24 20.76 7.08 10.64
C ALA A 24 21.10 7.12 12.15
N ARG A 25 21.44 8.27 12.70
CA ARG A 25 21.67 8.45 14.16
C ARG A 25 20.40 8.29 14.99
N ALA A 26 19.22 8.33 14.37
CA ALA A 26 17.96 8.06 15.04
C ALA A 26 17.72 6.57 15.33
N ILE A 27 18.56 5.68 14.81
CA ILE A 27 18.51 4.23 14.97
C ILE A 27 19.66 3.77 15.87
N ASP A 28 19.40 2.80 16.75
CA ASP A 28 20.42 2.17 17.57
C ASP A 28 21.12 1.07 16.79
N TRP A 29 22.43 1.22 16.62
CA TRP A 29 23.29 0.27 15.90
C TRP A 29 24.14 -0.53 16.87
N GLN A 30 24.15 -1.85 16.76
CA GLN A 30 25.10 -2.68 17.50
C GLN A 30 26.54 -2.47 16.97
N GLN A 31 26.66 -2.24 15.65
CA GLN A 31 27.91 -1.81 15.02
C GLN A 31 27.59 -0.71 14.01
N PRO A 32 28.24 0.46 14.10
CA PRO A 32 28.08 1.51 13.09
C PRO A 32 28.49 1.03 11.70
N TRP A 33 27.92 1.66 10.68
CA TRP A 33 28.28 1.37 9.29
C TRP A 33 29.69 1.87 8.94
N GLU A 34 30.30 1.20 7.98
CA GLU A 34 31.58 1.61 7.40
C GLU A 34 31.37 2.60 6.26
N GLN A 35 30.29 2.43 5.51
CA GLN A 35 29.95 3.25 4.36
C GLN A 35 28.44 3.49 4.31
N VAL A 36 28.02 4.77 4.19
CA VAL A 36 26.59 5.14 4.14
C VAL A 36 25.95 4.70 2.83
N LEU A 37 26.61 4.94 1.69
CA LEU A 37 26.15 4.54 0.36
C LEU A 37 27.27 3.78 -0.36
N ASP A 38 27.03 2.53 -0.70
CA ASP A 38 27.92 1.70 -1.51
C ASP A 38 27.39 1.65 -2.96
N GLU A 39 28.18 2.18 -3.89
CA GLU A 39 27.91 2.25 -5.31
C GLU A 39 28.75 1.25 -6.14
N SER A 40 29.51 0.38 -5.47
CA SER A 40 30.47 -0.54 -6.14
C SER A 40 29.81 -1.54 -7.08
N GLU A 41 28.53 -1.84 -6.88
CA GLU A 41 27.73 -2.75 -7.71
C GLU A 41 26.59 -2.02 -8.45
N ALA A 42 26.77 -0.72 -8.79
CA ALA A 42 25.76 0.03 -9.54
C ALA A 42 25.27 -0.74 -10.78
N PRO A 43 23.97 -0.77 -11.08
CA PRO A 43 22.88 0.03 -10.48
C PRO A 43 22.23 -0.59 -9.22
N PHE A 44 22.85 -1.55 -8.58
CA PHE A 44 22.38 -2.18 -7.33
C PHE A 44 23.08 -1.51 -6.15
N TYR A 45 22.51 -0.45 -5.65
CA TYR A 45 23.05 0.35 -4.54
C TYR A 45 22.73 -0.28 -3.18
N ARG A 46 23.62 -0.09 -2.19
CA ARG A 46 23.44 -0.57 -0.82
C ARG A 46 23.64 0.56 0.17
N TRP A 47 22.76 0.63 1.15
CA TRP A 47 22.83 1.63 2.21
C TRP A 47 23.39 1.04 3.52
N PHE A 48 24.19 1.83 4.22
CA PHE A 48 24.75 1.52 5.54
C PHE A 48 25.56 0.22 5.59
N ARG A 49 26.37 -0.02 4.57
CA ARG A 49 27.24 -1.21 4.47
C ARG A 49 28.15 -1.33 5.68
N GLY A 50 28.29 -2.55 6.22
CA GLY A 50 29.07 -2.86 7.42
C GLY A 50 28.34 -2.56 8.73
N GLY A 51 27.21 -1.85 8.70
CA GLY A 51 26.38 -1.62 9.87
C GLY A 51 25.64 -2.87 10.33
N MET A 52 25.53 -3.04 11.65
CA MET A 52 24.78 -4.13 12.28
C MET A 52 23.71 -3.57 13.18
N LEU A 53 22.46 -4.05 13.04
CA LEU A 53 21.33 -3.65 13.86
C LEU A 53 20.34 -4.79 14.04
N ASN A 54 19.32 -4.56 14.84
CA ASN A 54 18.11 -5.38 14.85
C ASN A 54 16.87 -4.46 14.78
N THR A 55 16.01 -4.69 13.79
CA THR A 55 14.82 -3.85 13.57
C THR A 55 13.81 -4.01 14.72
N CYS A 56 13.62 -5.23 15.27
CA CYS A 56 12.74 -5.44 16.42
C CYS A 56 13.26 -4.73 17.68
N TYR A 57 14.57 -4.79 17.96
CA TYR A 57 15.18 -4.04 19.05
C TYR A 57 14.85 -2.55 18.94
N ASN A 58 15.02 -1.99 17.76
CA ASN A 58 14.74 -0.58 17.51
C ASN A 58 13.25 -0.22 17.61
N ALA A 59 12.36 -1.15 17.27
CA ALA A 59 10.92 -0.95 17.34
C ALA A 59 10.32 -1.19 18.73
N VAL A 60 10.97 -1.99 19.58
CA VAL A 60 10.38 -2.45 20.86
C VAL A 60 11.35 -2.28 22.02
N ASP A 61 12.45 -3.03 22.04
CA ASP A 61 13.30 -3.19 23.23
C ASP A 61 13.93 -1.89 23.69
N ARG A 62 14.41 -1.02 22.76
CA ARG A 62 15.01 0.26 23.13
C ARG A 62 14.03 1.19 23.84
N HIS A 63 12.72 1.08 23.52
CA HIS A 63 11.70 1.91 24.18
C HIS A 63 11.42 1.43 25.59
N VAL A 64 11.44 0.12 25.83
CA VAL A 64 11.39 -0.48 27.16
C VAL A 64 12.61 -0.03 27.97
N ALA A 65 13.82 -0.16 27.40
CA ALA A 65 15.06 0.26 28.04
C ALA A 65 15.11 1.77 28.34
N ALA A 66 14.44 2.59 27.53
CA ALA A 66 14.28 4.02 27.74
C ALA A 66 13.19 4.40 28.76
N GLY A 67 12.61 3.44 29.49
CA GLY A 67 11.60 3.68 30.53
C GLY A 67 10.17 3.88 30.01
N ARG A 68 9.89 3.55 28.72
CA ARG A 68 8.54 3.65 28.13
C ARG A 68 7.79 2.32 28.09
N GLY A 69 8.17 1.35 28.93
CA GLY A 69 7.59 0.01 28.95
C GLY A 69 6.07 0.01 29.16
N GLU A 70 5.54 0.90 29.99
CA GLU A 70 4.09 1.00 30.27
C GLU A 70 3.30 1.80 29.22
N GLN A 71 3.98 2.49 28.28
CA GLN A 71 3.31 3.19 27.18
C GLN A 71 2.65 2.16 26.25
N ILE A 72 1.44 2.47 25.79
CA ILE A 72 0.76 1.64 24.79
C ILE A 72 1.54 1.69 23.47
N ALA A 73 1.96 0.52 23.01
CA ALA A 73 2.61 0.33 21.71
C ALA A 73 1.58 0.07 20.62
N ILE A 74 0.59 -0.78 20.91
CA ILE A 74 -0.49 -1.15 19.98
C ILE A 74 -1.83 -0.90 20.66
N GLN A 75 -2.68 -0.07 20.04
CA GLN A 75 -4.08 0.01 20.39
C GLN A 75 -4.88 -0.85 19.41
N TYR A 76 -5.37 -1.99 19.87
CA TYR A 76 -6.21 -2.86 19.04
C TYR A 76 -7.68 -2.49 19.16
N VAL A 77 -8.36 -2.42 18.02
CA VAL A 77 -9.78 -2.12 17.92
C VAL A 77 -10.41 -3.02 16.85
N SER A 78 -11.34 -3.86 17.25
CA SER A 78 -12.07 -4.78 16.36
C SER A 78 -13.58 -4.61 16.53
N PRO A 79 -14.22 -3.76 15.72
CA PRO A 79 -15.68 -3.64 15.70
C PRO A 79 -16.39 -4.93 15.26
N VAL A 80 -15.71 -5.82 14.54
CA VAL A 80 -16.29 -7.09 14.08
C VAL A 80 -16.34 -8.17 15.15
N THR A 81 -15.56 -8.01 16.23
CA THR A 81 -15.59 -8.90 17.40
C THR A 81 -16.02 -8.20 18.69
N ASP A 82 -16.33 -6.90 18.60
CA ASP A 82 -16.59 -6.04 19.75
C ASP A 82 -15.47 -6.11 20.82
N THR A 83 -14.24 -6.03 20.33
CA THR A 83 -13.03 -6.19 21.16
C THR A 83 -12.12 -5.00 21.00
N GLU A 84 -11.66 -4.42 22.11
CA GLU A 84 -10.67 -3.35 22.12
C GLU A 84 -9.79 -3.43 23.37
N TYR A 85 -8.48 -3.30 23.20
CA TYR A 85 -7.50 -3.23 24.29
C TYR A 85 -6.18 -2.63 23.83
N GLY A 86 -5.42 -2.11 24.79
CA GLY A 86 -4.06 -1.64 24.57
C GLY A 86 -3.04 -2.72 24.92
N ILE A 87 -1.94 -2.75 24.21
CA ILE A 87 -0.76 -3.59 24.47
C ILE A 87 0.41 -2.64 24.72
N SER A 88 0.99 -2.69 25.92
CA SER A 88 2.15 -1.87 26.28
C SER A 88 3.42 -2.37 25.57
N TYR A 89 4.48 -1.53 25.55
CA TYR A 89 5.78 -1.95 25.03
C TYR A 89 6.37 -3.13 25.81
N ASN A 90 6.13 -3.23 27.14
CA ASN A 90 6.53 -4.38 27.95
C ASN A 90 5.81 -5.66 27.50
N GLU A 91 4.50 -5.61 27.33
CA GLU A 91 3.71 -6.75 26.87
C GLU A 91 4.09 -7.16 25.45
N LEU A 92 4.28 -6.18 24.56
CA LEU A 92 4.73 -6.43 23.18
C LEU A 92 6.10 -7.13 23.16
N GLN A 93 7.07 -6.65 23.94
CA GLN A 93 8.38 -7.28 24.08
C GLN A 93 8.26 -8.72 24.55
N GLN A 94 7.42 -8.98 25.56
CA GLN A 94 7.21 -10.31 26.10
C GLN A 94 6.60 -11.28 25.07
N GLN A 95 5.54 -10.86 24.37
CA GLN A 95 4.89 -11.68 23.35
C GLN A 95 5.83 -11.99 22.19
N VAL A 96 6.50 -10.96 21.68
CA VAL A 96 7.42 -11.08 20.53
C VAL A 96 8.64 -11.95 20.88
N SER A 97 9.24 -11.77 22.06
CA SER A 97 10.42 -12.55 22.46
C SER A 97 10.10 -14.02 22.68
N ARG A 98 8.93 -14.35 23.24
CA ARG A 98 8.47 -15.74 23.40
C ARG A 98 8.15 -16.39 22.06
N LEU A 99 7.44 -15.69 21.16
CA LEU A 99 7.18 -16.20 19.81
C LEU A 99 8.50 -16.48 19.07
N ALA A 100 9.44 -15.55 19.13
CA ALA A 100 10.78 -15.71 18.56
C ALA A 100 11.52 -16.91 19.14
N GLY A 101 11.42 -17.13 20.46
CA GLY A 101 12.02 -18.29 21.13
C GLY A 101 11.39 -19.62 20.71
N TRP A 102 10.06 -19.65 20.54
CA TRP A 102 9.40 -20.82 19.99
C TRP A 102 9.86 -21.08 18.54
N MET A 103 9.95 -20.05 17.70
CA MET A 103 10.42 -20.18 16.33
C MET A 103 11.84 -20.78 16.28
N GLN A 104 12.75 -20.33 17.15
CA GLN A 104 14.09 -20.91 17.27
C GLN A 104 14.04 -22.39 17.73
N SER A 105 13.14 -22.75 18.66
CA SER A 105 13.00 -24.12 19.14
C SER A 105 12.56 -25.11 18.07
N VAL A 106 11.82 -24.63 17.04
CA VAL A 106 11.46 -25.43 15.86
C VAL A 106 12.44 -25.26 14.68
N GLY A 107 13.61 -24.66 14.95
CA GLY A 107 14.73 -24.59 14.01
C GLY A 107 14.71 -23.42 13.03
N ILE A 108 13.95 -22.36 13.29
CA ILE A 108 13.98 -21.15 12.48
C ILE A 108 15.17 -20.28 12.89
N ASN A 109 15.99 -19.87 11.93
CA ASN A 109 17.21 -19.12 12.13
C ASN A 109 17.28 -17.88 11.24
N LYS A 110 18.32 -17.05 11.43
CA LYS A 110 18.64 -15.90 10.56
C LYS A 110 18.66 -16.34 9.08
N GLY A 111 17.91 -15.61 8.25
CA GLY A 111 17.82 -15.85 6.80
C GLY A 111 16.78 -16.89 6.38
N ASP A 112 16.17 -17.63 7.31
CA ASP A 112 15.03 -18.49 6.98
C ASP A 112 13.79 -17.64 6.63
N ARG A 113 12.97 -18.15 5.69
CA ARG A 113 11.73 -17.45 5.32
C ARG A 113 10.58 -17.99 6.14
N VAL A 114 9.71 -17.06 6.52
CA VAL A 114 8.48 -17.31 7.25
C VAL A 114 7.34 -16.65 6.51
N VAL A 115 6.31 -17.39 6.13
CA VAL A 115 5.09 -16.85 5.55
C VAL A 115 4.09 -16.57 6.67
N ILE A 116 3.48 -15.39 6.62
CA ILE A 116 2.45 -14.95 7.56
C ILE A 116 1.14 -14.77 6.78
N TYR A 117 0.16 -15.63 7.05
CA TYR A 117 -1.18 -15.59 6.45
C TYR A 117 -2.21 -15.45 7.56
N MET A 118 -2.38 -14.22 8.04
CA MET A 118 -3.16 -13.89 9.24
C MET A 118 -4.06 -12.67 9.02
N PRO A 119 -5.15 -12.53 9.78
CA PRO A 119 -6.00 -11.34 9.76
C PRO A 119 -5.37 -10.16 10.51
N MET A 120 -6.10 -9.03 10.58
CA MET A 120 -5.69 -7.80 11.28
C MET A 120 -5.82 -7.95 12.80
N VAL A 121 -4.99 -8.81 13.39
CA VAL A 121 -4.93 -9.06 14.84
C VAL A 121 -3.52 -8.77 15.37
N PRO A 122 -3.35 -8.47 16.68
CA PRO A 122 -2.03 -8.16 17.25
C PRO A 122 -0.99 -9.23 17.03
N GLU A 123 -1.38 -10.50 16.99
CA GLU A 123 -0.49 -11.63 16.76
C GLU A 123 0.18 -11.58 15.38
N THR A 124 -0.43 -10.92 14.40
CA THR A 124 0.22 -10.66 13.09
C THR A 124 1.39 -9.70 13.23
N VAL A 125 1.25 -8.67 14.06
CA VAL A 125 2.35 -7.75 14.39
C VAL A 125 3.44 -8.48 15.18
N PHE A 126 3.06 -9.32 16.14
CA PHE A 126 4.02 -10.15 16.90
C PHE A 126 4.82 -11.06 15.96
N ALA A 127 4.15 -11.67 14.97
CA ALA A 127 4.80 -12.55 13.99
C ALA A 127 5.85 -11.81 13.15
N MET A 128 5.52 -10.61 12.65
CA MET A 128 6.46 -9.79 11.87
C MET A 128 7.67 -9.37 12.71
N LEU A 129 7.43 -8.89 13.93
CA LEU A 129 8.48 -8.48 14.85
C LEU A 129 9.34 -9.65 15.36
N ALA A 130 8.74 -10.83 15.59
CA ALA A 130 9.49 -12.04 16.00
C ALA A 130 10.44 -12.52 14.89
N CYS A 131 10.00 -12.45 13.62
CA CYS A 131 10.90 -12.71 12.49
C CYS A 131 12.07 -11.72 12.48
N ALA A 132 11.79 -10.41 12.58
CA ALA A 132 12.81 -9.37 12.65
C ALA A 132 13.76 -9.58 13.84
N ARG A 133 13.25 -10.04 15.00
CA ARG A 133 14.01 -10.28 16.22
C ARG A 133 15.13 -11.30 16.03
N ILE A 134 14.86 -12.39 15.33
CA ILE A 134 15.83 -13.48 15.10
C ILE A 134 16.52 -13.40 13.73
N GLY A 135 16.26 -12.34 12.95
CA GLY A 135 16.83 -12.16 11.62
C GLY A 135 16.22 -13.09 10.55
N ALA A 136 15.07 -13.69 10.80
CA ALA A 136 14.29 -14.40 9.79
C ALA A 136 13.62 -13.40 8.83
N ILE A 137 13.36 -13.83 7.59
CA ILE A 137 12.79 -13.01 6.54
C ILE A 137 11.30 -13.33 6.43
N HIS A 138 10.43 -12.38 6.80
CA HIS A 138 9.00 -12.62 6.70
C HIS A 138 8.43 -12.27 5.33
N SER A 139 7.34 -12.95 4.97
CA SER A 139 6.50 -12.62 3.82
C SER A 139 5.05 -12.66 4.24
N VAL A 140 4.43 -11.49 4.40
CA VAL A 140 3.02 -11.39 4.75
C VAL A 140 2.18 -11.54 3.51
N VAL A 141 1.23 -12.45 3.57
CA VAL A 141 0.24 -12.71 2.51
C VAL A 141 -1.10 -12.20 2.98
N PHE A 142 -1.74 -11.35 2.16
CA PHE A 142 -3.04 -10.80 2.49
C PHE A 142 -4.07 -11.91 2.77
N GLY A 143 -4.72 -11.85 3.92
CA GLY A 143 -5.62 -12.90 4.43
C GLY A 143 -6.87 -13.18 3.59
N GLY A 144 -7.16 -12.31 2.63
CA GLY A 144 -8.22 -12.51 1.65
C GLY A 144 -7.82 -13.29 0.39
N PHE A 145 -6.56 -13.72 0.24
CA PHE A 145 -6.13 -14.46 -0.94
C PHE A 145 -6.60 -15.91 -0.93
N ALA A 146 -6.94 -16.41 -2.13
CA ALA A 146 -7.27 -17.81 -2.36
C ALA A 146 -6.04 -18.73 -2.20
N ALA A 147 -6.30 -20.03 -2.02
CA ALA A 147 -5.26 -21.04 -1.80
C ALA A 147 -4.17 -21.06 -2.89
N ASN A 148 -4.53 -20.87 -4.17
CA ASN A 148 -3.57 -20.84 -5.28
C ASN A 148 -2.55 -19.68 -5.15
N GLU A 149 -3.00 -18.51 -4.70
CA GLU A 149 -2.13 -17.35 -4.51
C GLU A 149 -1.17 -17.55 -3.34
N LEU A 150 -1.64 -18.16 -2.27
CA LEU A 150 -0.80 -18.53 -1.14
C LEU A 150 0.22 -19.60 -1.55
N ALA A 151 -0.19 -20.64 -2.30
CA ALA A 151 0.68 -21.69 -2.82
C ALA A 151 1.80 -21.13 -3.71
N THR A 152 1.47 -20.17 -4.59
CA THR A 152 2.47 -19.52 -5.46
C THR A 152 3.56 -18.83 -4.64
N ARG A 153 3.18 -18.13 -3.56
CA ARG A 153 4.14 -17.44 -2.67
C ARG A 153 4.95 -18.41 -1.82
N ILE A 154 4.34 -19.51 -1.38
CA ILE A 154 5.04 -20.59 -0.69
C ILE A 154 6.11 -21.22 -1.60
N ASN A 155 5.77 -21.46 -2.86
CA ASN A 155 6.71 -22.03 -3.83
C ASN A 155 7.90 -21.10 -4.13
N ASP A 156 7.66 -19.80 -4.20
CA ASP A 156 8.71 -18.81 -4.50
C ASP A 156 9.57 -18.48 -3.27
N ALA A 157 8.95 -18.18 -2.13
CA ALA A 157 9.67 -17.83 -0.89
C ALA A 157 10.32 -19.06 -0.24
N LYS A 158 9.78 -20.26 -0.44
CA LYS A 158 10.24 -21.52 0.19
C LYS A 158 10.37 -21.39 1.70
N PRO A 159 9.29 -21.07 2.43
CA PRO A 159 9.32 -20.87 3.87
C PRO A 159 9.50 -22.18 4.61
N ARG A 160 10.20 -22.13 5.76
CA ARG A 160 10.28 -23.24 6.71
C ARG A 160 9.11 -23.27 7.71
N LEU A 161 8.45 -22.11 7.89
CA LEU A 161 7.34 -21.93 8.82
C LEU A 161 6.24 -21.11 8.15
N VAL A 162 4.98 -21.47 8.41
CA VAL A 162 3.82 -20.63 8.11
C VAL A 162 3.11 -20.30 9.42
N LEU A 163 2.86 -19.01 9.64
CA LEU A 163 2.04 -18.50 10.74
C LEU A 163 0.66 -18.15 10.18
N SER A 164 -0.40 -18.68 10.79
CA SER A 164 -1.76 -18.45 10.32
C SER A 164 -2.76 -18.38 11.49
N ALA A 165 -4.02 -18.11 11.16
CA ALA A 165 -5.12 -18.15 12.10
C ALA A 165 -6.18 -19.16 11.66
N SER A 166 -7.06 -19.55 12.57
CA SER A 166 -8.19 -20.41 12.24
C SER A 166 -9.13 -19.73 11.24
N CYS A 167 -9.36 -18.41 11.40
CA CYS A 167 -10.23 -17.62 10.53
C CYS A 167 -9.90 -16.12 10.54
N GLY A 168 -10.33 -15.43 9.47
CA GLY A 168 -10.57 -14.00 9.45
C GLY A 168 -12.06 -13.68 9.60
N ILE A 169 -12.40 -12.42 9.89
CA ILE A 169 -13.78 -11.94 10.04
C ILE A 169 -13.96 -10.75 9.10
N GLU A 170 -14.90 -10.88 8.19
CA GLU A 170 -15.33 -9.84 7.27
C GLU A 170 -16.75 -9.41 7.60
N PRO A 171 -17.26 -8.25 7.18
CA PRO A 171 -18.66 -7.86 7.38
C PRO A 171 -19.66 -8.89 6.83
N SER A 172 -19.26 -9.66 5.82
CA SER A 172 -20.06 -10.75 5.22
C SER A 172 -20.06 -12.04 6.03
N GLY A 173 -19.22 -12.16 7.06
CA GLY A 173 -19.10 -13.34 7.91
C GLY A 173 -17.69 -13.86 8.13
N VAL A 174 -17.61 -15.05 8.70
CA VAL A 174 -16.35 -15.74 9.01
C VAL A 174 -15.73 -16.33 7.75
N VAL A 175 -14.45 -16.07 7.52
CA VAL A 175 -13.65 -16.65 6.44
C VAL A 175 -12.69 -17.68 7.05
N PRO A 176 -12.89 -18.98 6.85
CA PRO A 176 -12.01 -20.02 7.39
C PRO A 176 -10.63 -19.98 6.70
N TYR A 177 -9.57 -19.60 7.43
CA TYR A 177 -8.21 -19.53 6.87
C TYR A 177 -7.51 -20.89 6.88
N LYS A 178 -7.75 -21.71 7.90
CA LYS A 178 -7.08 -23.02 8.01
C LYS A 178 -7.36 -23.95 6.81
N PRO A 179 -8.60 -24.10 6.32
CA PRO A 179 -8.88 -24.87 5.09
C PRO A 179 -8.18 -24.30 3.83
N LEU A 180 -8.08 -22.95 3.73
CA LEU A 180 -7.36 -22.30 2.63
C LEU A 180 -5.86 -22.56 2.72
N LEU A 181 -5.28 -22.52 3.92
CA LEU A 181 -3.88 -22.87 4.16
C LEU A 181 -3.61 -24.33 3.81
N ASP A 182 -4.43 -25.26 4.28
CA ASP A 182 -4.27 -26.69 3.98
C ASP A 182 -4.31 -26.94 2.47
N LYS A 183 -5.25 -26.33 1.78
CA LYS A 183 -5.34 -26.43 0.32
C LYS A 183 -4.13 -25.81 -0.37
N ALA A 184 -3.61 -24.69 0.12
CA ALA A 184 -2.40 -24.08 -0.42
C ALA A 184 -1.16 -24.98 -0.25
N LEU A 185 -1.03 -25.61 0.91
CA LEU A 185 0.06 -26.54 1.20
C LEU A 185 -0.03 -27.83 0.36
N GLU A 186 -1.24 -28.30 0.07
CA GLU A 186 -1.48 -29.41 -0.86
C GLU A 186 -1.01 -29.06 -2.28
N LEU A 187 -1.38 -27.85 -2.77
CA LEU A 187 -1.05 -27.32 -4.09
C LEU A 187 0.43 -26.95 -4.25
N SER A 188 1.15 -26.75 -3.14
CA SER A 188 2.53 -26.32 -3.17
C SER A 188 3.48 -27.47 -3.45
N GLU A 189 4.46 -27.22 -4.33
CA GLU A 189 5.59 -28.13 -4.55
C GLU A 189 6.55 -28.12 -3.33
N HIS A 190 6.77 -26.93 -2.77
CA HIS A 190 7.58 -26.77 -1.56
C HIS A 190 6.82 -27.27 -0.34
N LYS A 191 7.49 -28.11 0.46
CA LYS A 191 6.93 -28.64 1.71
C LYS A 191 7.34 -27.77 2.89
N VAL A 192 6.37 -27.38 3.69
CA VAL A 192 6.55 -26.59 4.90
C VAL A 192 6.62 -27.53 6.10
N ASP A 193 7.65 -27.37 6.93
CA ASP A 193 7.88 -28.26 8.05
C ASP A 193 6.87 -28.03 9.19
N ASN A 194 6.58 -26.74 9.49
CA ASN A 194 5.77 -26.36 10.64
C ASN A 194 4.76 -25.28 10.26
N CYS A 195 3.57 -25.34 10.87
CA CYS A 195 2.56 -24.29 10.85
C CYS A 195 2.17 -23.92 12.29
N LEU A 196 2.10 -22.64 12.62
CA LEU A 196 1.58 -22.15 13.90
C LEU A 196 0.24 -21.50 13.69
N ILE A 197 -0.79 -21.98 14.38
CA ILE A 197 -2.19 -21.60 14.14
C ILE A 197 -2.77 -20.89 15.35
N LEU A 198 -3.15 -19.64 15.16
CA LEU A 198 -3.92 -18.86 16.14
C LEU A 198 -5.38 -19.31 16.12
N GLY A 199 -5.84 -19.91 17.21
CA GLY A 199 -7.25 -20.26 17.39
C GLY A 199 -8.10 -19.00 17.64
N ARG A 200 -9.15 -18.80 16.86
CA ARG A 200 -10.18 -17.76 17.09
C ARG A 200 -11.51 -18.42 17.42
N SER A 201 -12.25 -17.86 18.38
CA SER A 201 -13.51 -18.44 18.90
C SER A 201 -14.60 -18.59 17.83
N GLN A 202 -14.54 -17.78 16.75
CA GLN A 202 -15.53 -17.78 15.68
C GLN A 202 -15.42 -18.98 14.72
N TYR A 203 -14.28 -19.68 14.72
CA TYR A 203 -14.08 -20.88 13.93
C TYR A 203 -13.04 -21.80 14.57
N GLN A 204 -13.44 -23.02 14.89
CA GLN A 204 -12.53 -24.02 15.42
C GLN A 204 -11.83 -24.77 14.27
N ALA A 205 -10.52 -24.62 14.16
CA ALA A 205 -9.72 -25.30 13.16
C ALA A 205 -9.25 -26.68 13.63
N GLU A 206 -9.24 -27.66 12.72
CA GLU A 206 -8.56 -28.93 12.94
C GLU A 206 -7.07 -28.77 12.69
N LEU A 207 -6.24 -29.20 13.66
CA LEU A 207 -4.79 -29.15 13.54
C LEU A 207 -4.26 -30.51 13.07
N GLN A 208 -3.38 -30.50 12.06
CA GLN A 208 -2.73 -31.73 11.56
C GLN A 208 -1.55 -32.10 12.47
N PRO A 209 -1.60 -33.28 13.14
CA PRO A 209 -0.51 -33.73 14.00
C PRO A 209 0.84 -33.79 13.27
N GLY A 210 1.89 -33.36 13.96
CA GLY A 210 3.27 -33.39 13.44
C GLY A 210 3.64 -32.21 12.52
N ARG A 211 2.67 -31.37 12.10
CA ARG A 211 2.91 -30.16 11.32
C ARG A 211 2.35 -28.91 12.00
N ASP A 212 1.13 -28.99 12.52
CA ASP A 212 0.42 -27.83 13.05
C ASP A 212 0.58 -27.73 14.55
N HIS A 213 0.88 -26.53 15.02
CA HIS A 213 1.05 -26.18 16.43
C HIS A 213 -0.02 -25.16 16.83
N ASP A 214 -0.55 -25.30 18.06
CA ASP A 214 -1.45 -24.31 18.64
C ASP A 214 -0.66 -23.10 19.15
N TRP A 215 -1.08 -21.90 18.79
CA TRP A 215 -0.41 -20.64 19.14
C TRP A 215 -0.25 -20.44 20.64
N GLN A 216 -1.32 -20.64 21.41
CA GLN A 216 -1.31 -20.38 22.85
C GLN A 216 -0.37 -21.36 23.57
N ASN A 217 -0.43 -22.62 23.21
CA ASN A 217 0.45 -23.66 23.78
C ASN A 217 1.91 -23.36 23.44
N ALA A 218 2.21 -22.96 22.20
CA ALA A 218 3.55 -22.62 21.75
C ALA A 218 4.14 -21.46 22.55
N ILE A 219 3.40 -20.36 22.71
CA ILE A 219 3.86 -19.18 23.43
C ILE A 219 4.01 -19.42 24.92
N CYS A 220 3.06 -20.15 25.55
CA CYS A 220 3.12 -20.45 26.99
C CYS A 220 4.36 -21.27 27.37
N GLN A 221 4.82 -22.15 26.50
CA GLN A 221 5.95 -23.06 26.75
C GLN A 221 7.31 -22.48 26.34
N ALA A 222 7.32 -21.42 25.53
CA ALA A 222 8.52 -20.87 24.96
C ALA A 222 9.35 -20.05 25.97
N SER A 223 10.66 -20.22 25.92
CA SER A 223 11.61 -19.28 26.53
C SER A 223 11.77 -18.06 25.63
N PRO A 224 11.92 -16.85 26.19
CA PRO A 224 12.18 -15.66 25.38
C PRO A 224 13.50 -15.78 24.59
N ALA A 225 13.53 -15.28 23.35
CA ALA A 225 14.74 -15.13 22.56
C ALA A 225 15.25 -13.68 22.59
N ASP A 226 16.56 -13.51 22.54
CA ASP A 226 17.20 -12.21 22.39
C ASP A 226 17.16 -11.72 20.94
N CYS A 227 17.44 -10.43 20.74
CA CYS A 227 17.55 -9.83 19.42
C CYS A 227 18.88 -10.23 18.75
N VAL A 228 18.80 -10.79 17.56
CA VAL A 228 19.98 -11.18 16.75
C VAL A 228 20.41 -10.02 15.87
N ALA A 229 21.66 -9.57 16.00
CA ALA A 229 22.22 -8.56 15.12
C ALA A 229 22.30 -9.07 13.68
N VAL A 230 21.85 -8.25 12.74
CA VAL A 230 21.93 -8.55 11.30
C VAL A 230 22.60 -7.37 10.58
N GLU A 231 23.21 -7.65 9.42
CA GLU A 231 23.74 -6.61 8.56
C GLU A 231 22.61 -5.65 8.13
N ALA A 232 22.93 -4.38 7.99
CA ALA A 232 21.98 -3.37 7.49
C ALA A 232 21.34 -3.80 6.15
N THR A 233 22.10 -4.45 5.31
CA THR A 233 21.69 -4.98 4.00
C THR A 233 20.97 -6.33 4.04
N HIS A 234 20.87 -6.94 5.22
CA HIS A 234 20.13 -8.21 5.37
C HIS A 234 18.65 -8.01 5.08
N PRO A 235 17.99 -8.87 4.28
CA PRO A 235 16.57 -8.76 4.01
C PRO A 235 15.73 -8.85 5.30
N LEU A 236 14.81 -7.89 5.46
CA LEU A 236 13.80 -7.88 6.51
C LEU A 236 12.56 -8.65 6.07
N TYR A 237 12.10 -8.37 4.85
CA TYR A 237 10.91 -9.01 4.30
C TYR A 237 10.91 -9.12 2.78
N ILE A 238 10.03 -10.01 2.29
CA ILE A 238 9.66 -10.15 0.89
C ILE A 238 8.17 -9.82 0.77
N LEU A 239 7.83 -8.78 0.02
CA LEU A 239 6.44 -8.42 -0.23
C LEU A 239 6.09 -8.63 -1.71
N TYR A 240 5.15 -9.53 -1.96
CA TYR A 240 4.75 -9.89 -3.31
C TYR A 240 3.73 -8.91 -3.89
N THR A 241 4.02 -8.38 -5.07
CA THR A 241 3.09 -7.58 -5.87
C THR A 241 2.60 -8.37 -7.08
N SER A 242 1.41 -8.01 -7.59
CA SER A 242 0.90 -8.56 -8.83
C SER A 242 1.76 -8.08 -10.00
N GLY A 243 2.47 -9.02 -10.65
CA GLY A 243 3.21 -8.71 -11.88
C GLY A 243 2.28 -8.62 -13.10
N THR A 244 2.58 -7.73 -14.02
CA THR A 244 1.88 -7.64 -15.33
C THR A 244 1.99 -8.94 -16.17
N THR A 245 2.98 -9.77 -15.87
CA THR A 245 3.26 -11.06 -16.56
C THR A 245 2.61 -12.27 -15.89
N GLY A 246 1.72 -12.08 -14.90
CA GLY A 246 1.04 -13.16 -14.18
C GLY A 246 1.85 -13.81 -13.05
N GLN A 247 3.17 -13.66 -13.02
CA GLN A 247 4.00 -14.13 -11.91
C GLN A 247 4.24 -12.99 -10.91
N PRO A 248 4.00 -13.20 -9.60
CA PRO A 248 4.22 -12.18 -8.59
C PRO A 248 5.69 -11.76 -8.53
N LYS A 249 5.94 -10.49 -8.17
CA LYS A 249 7.26 -9.93 -7.93
C LYS A 249 7.50 -9.85 -6.44
N GLY A 250 8.47 -10.56 -5.91
CA GLY A 250 8.86 -10.49 -4.50
C GLY A 250 9.77 -9.28 -4.25
N VAL A 251 9.21 -8.16 -3.82
CA VAL A 251 9.98 -6.96 -3.46
C VAL A 251 10.75 -7.21 -2.18
N VAL A 252 12.08 -7.06 -2.22
CA VAL A 252 12.96 -7.25 -1.07
C VAL A 252 13.24 -5.91 -0.39
N ARG A 253 13.12 -5.89 0.93
CA ARG A 253 13.44 -4.73 1.77
C ARG A 253 14.51 -5.11 2.78
N ASP A 254 15.53 -4.25 2.92
CA ASP A 254 16.60 -4.43 3.90
C ASP A 254 16.22 -3.91 5.31
N ASN A 255 17.02 -4.25 6.31
CA ASN A 255 16.80 -3.80 7.69
C ASN A 255 17.23 -2.34 7.89
N GLY A 256 18.45 -1.98 7.51
CA GLY A 256 19.05 -0.70 7.85
C GLY A 256 18.43 0.47 7.11
N GLY A 257 18.36 0.38 5.78
CA GLY A 257 17.77 1.43 4.96
C GLY A 257 16.30 1.68 5.30
N HIS A 258 15.55 0.61 5.52
CA HIS A 258 14.15 0.68 5.91
C HIS A 258 13.94 1.35 7.27
N ALA A 259 14.69 0.96 8.30
CA ALA A 259 14.57 1.56 9.63
C ALA A 259 14.85 3.06 9.62
N VAL A 260 15.94 3.48 8.93
CA VAL A 260 16.34 4.89 8.85
C VAL A 260 15.30 5.73 8.11
N ALA A 261 14.87 5.28 6.93
CA ALA A 261 13.90 6.02 6.11
C ALA A 261 12.54 6.16 6.81
N LEU A 262 12.06 5.09 7.45
CA LEU A 262 10.79 5.12 8.15
C LEU A 262 10.83 6.01 9.40
N ALA A 263 11.89 5.94 10.21
CA ALA A 263 12.03 6.82 11.35
C ALA A 263 12.08 8.30 10.94
N TRP A 264 12.77 8.61 9.83
CA TRP A 264 12.78 9.94 9.27
C TRP A 264 11.39 10.38 8.79
N SER A 265 10.70 9.52 8.03
CA SER A 265 9.40 9.83 7.44
C SER A 265 8.31 10.11 8.48
N MET A 266 8.31 9.39 9.60
CA MET A 266 7.34 9.61 10.69
C MET A 266 7.42 11.02 11.25
N LYS A 267 8.63 11.54 11.45
CA LYS A 267 8.84 12.89 11.95
C LYS A 267 8.61 13.95 10.87
N ALA A 268 9.23 13.78 9.71
CA ALA A 268 9.25 14.82 8.69
C ALA A 268 7.93 14.92 7.91
N ILE A 269 7.32 13.79 7.57
CA ILE A 269 6.09 13.74 6.76
C ILE A 269 4.86 13.78 7.65
N TYR A 270 4.76 12.89 8.65
CA TYR A 270 3.52 12.67 9.41
C TYR A 270 3.43 13.46 10.72
N ASP A 271 4.49 14.18 11.11
CA ASP A 271 4.58 14.94 12.38
C ASP A 271 4.31 14.07 13.61
N ILE A 272 4.95 12.90 13.67
CA ILE A 272 4.75 11.92 14.75
C ILE A 272 6.03 11.76 15.57
N ASP A 273 5.87 11.87 16.88
CA ASP A 273 6.90 11.63 17.88
C ASP A 273 6.51 10.52 18.85
N ALA A 274 7.45 10.16 19.74
CA ALA A 274 7.20 9.17 20.76
C ALA A 274 6.03 9.57 21.67
N GLY A 275 5.09 8.66 21.89
CA GLY A 275 3.88 8.87 22.69
C GLY A 275 2.68 9.38 21.89
N ASP A 276 2.87 9.87 20.67
CA ASP A 276 1.75 10.21 19.79
C ASP A 276 1.01 8.94 19.33
N VAL A 277 -0.28 9.08 18.98
CA VAL A 277 -1.07 8.01 18.39
C VAL A 277 -1.18 8.23 16.89
N PHE A 278 -0.73 7.24 16.13
CA PHE A 278 -0.79 7.20 14.68
C PHE A 278 -1.71 6.08 14.22
N TRP A 279 -2.51 6.32 13.20
CA TRP A 279 -3.36 5.30 12.62
C TRP A 279 -3.26 5.26 11.10
N ALA A 280 -2.74 4.15 10.58
CA ALA A 280 -2.87 3.79 9.17
C ALA A 280 -4.00 2.75 9.02
N ALA A 281 -5.16 3.19 8.53
CA ALA A 281 -6.33 2.35 8.28
C ALA A 281 -6.16 1.57 6.96
N SER A 282 -5.33 0.55 7.01
CA SER A 282 -4.99 -0.35 5.91
C SER A 282 -4.81 -1.78 6.45
N ASP A 283 -4.23 -2.67 5.66
CA ASP A 283 -3.99 -4.06 6.03
C ASP A 283 -2.49 -4.38 6.04
N VAL A 284 -2.06 -5.22 7.00
CA VAL A 284 -0.65 -5.64 7.13
C VAL A 284 -0.12 -6.41 5.92
N GLY A 285 -0.99 -6.98 5.10
CA GLY A 285 -0.64 -7.65 3.84
C GLY A 285 -0.17 -6.70 2.73
N TRP A 286 -0.31 -5.39 2.92
CA TRP A 286 0.15 -4.36 1.97
C TRP A 286 1.39 -3.63 2.49
N VAL A 287 2.07 -2.90 1.59
CA VAL A 287 3.25 -2.10 1.98
C VAL A 287 2.91 -1.05 3.04
N VAL A 288 1.72 -0.46 3.01
CA VAL A 288 1.24 0.47 4.05
C VAL A 288 1.27 -0.20 5.42
N GLY A 289 0.83 -1.44 5.49
CA GLY A 289 0.82 -2.21 6.73
C GLY A 289 2.22 -2.47 7.27
N HIS A 290 3.14 -2.91 6.42
CA HIS A 290 4.53 -3.09 6.80
C HIS A 290 5.14 -1.78 7.30
N SER A 291 5.09 -0.74 6.48
CA SER A 291 5.76 0.54 6.80
C SER A 291 5.06 1.29 7.92
N TYR A 292 3.73 1.47 7.87
CA TYR A 292 3.02 2.46 8.67
C TYR A 292 1.97 1.91 9.64
N ILE A 293 1.70 0.59 9.64
CA ILE A 293 0.99 -0.05 10.77
C ILE A 293 2.02 -0.61 11.75
N VAL A 294 3.07 -1.29 11.25
CA VAL A 294 3.99 -2.03 12.11
C VAL A 294 5.26 -1.25 12.39
N TYR A 295 6.15 -1.06 11.38
CA TYR A 295 7.52 -0.64 11.67
C TYR A 295 7.66 0.84 12.00
N ALA A 296 7.17 1.76 11.18
CA ALA A 296 7.45 3.19 11.36
C ALA A 296 6.95 3.77 12.69
N PRO A 297 5.69 3.54 13.12
CA PRO A 297 5.22 4.06 14.39
C PRO A 297 6.02 3.51 15.57
N LEU A 298 6.31 2.21 15.57
CA LEU A 298 7.05 1.55 16.64
C LEU A 298 8.51 2.00 16.66
N LEU A 299 9.15 2.20 15.50
CA LEU A 299 10.52 2.73 15.43
C LEU A 299 10.66 4.10 16.11
N VAL A 300 9.67 4.96 16.06
CA VAL A 300 9.74 6.28 16.74
C VAL A 300 9.16 6.26 18.15
N GLY A 301 8.68 5.13 18.65
CA GLY A 301 8.10 5.02 19.99
C GLY A 301 6.69 5.61 20.10
N ALA A 302 5.95 5.66 19.00
CA ALA A 302 4.55 6.06 18.97
C ALA A 302 3.63 4.88 19.34
N THR A 303 2.34 5.16 19.52
CA THR A 303 1.29 4.15 19.58
C THR A 303 0.73 3.94 18.17
N THR A 304 0.75 2.72 17.66
CA THR A 304 0.05 2.36 16.42
C THR A 304 -1.35 1.84 16.74
N LEU A 305 -2.36 2.30 15.98
CA LEU A 305 -3.71 1.78 16.09
C LEU A 305 -3.92 0.68 15.05
N LEU A 306 -4.21 -0.53 15.52
CA LEU A 306 -4.49 -1.71 14.71
C LEU A 306 -6.01 -1.93 14.67
N PHE A 307 -6.59 -1.84 13.48
CA PHE A 307 -8.03 -1.85 13.30
C PHE A 307 -8.50 -3.05 12.47
N GLU A 308 -9.33 -3.91 13.06
CA GLU A 308 -9.98 -5.02 12.36
C GLU A 308 -11.42 -4.63 12.01
N GLY A 309 -11.62 -3.95 10.89
CA GLY A 309 -12.91 -3.47 10.43
C GLY A 309 -12.84 -2.78 9.07
N LYS A 310 -13.93 -2.19 8.65
CA LYS A 310 -14.05 -1.45 7.39
C LYS A 310 -14.51 -0.01 7.66
N PRO A 311 -14.28 0.93 6.72
CA PRO A 311 -14.70 2.33 6.88
C PRO A 311 -16.22 2.51 6.94
N VAL A 312 -16.98 1.55 6.39
CA VAL A 312 -18.44 1.48 6.40
C VAL A 312 -18.90 0.07 6.76
N GLY A 313 -20.09 -0.06 7.35
CA GLY A 313 -20.64 -1.37 7.71
C GLY A 313 -20.01 -2.04 8.95
N THR A 314 -19.13 -1.35 9.70
CA THR A 314 -18.55 -1.85 10.95
C THR A 314 -18.48 -0.79 12.07
N PRO A 315 -19.60 -0.41 12.69
CA PRO A 315 -20.97 -0.72 12.30
C PRO A 315 -21.57 0.23 11.26
N ASP A 316 -21.00 1.45 11.07
CA ASP A 316 -21.54 2.54 10.26
C ASP A 316 -20.40 3.47 9.74
N PRO A 317 -20.67 4.47 8.88
CA PRO A 317 -19.64 5.35 8.33
C PRO A 317 -18.99 6.30 9.35
N GLY A 318 -19.48 6.35 10.60
CA GLY A 318 -18.89 7.13 11.69
C GLY A 318 -17.78 6.40 12.45
N THR A 319 -17.53 5.13 12.15
CA THR A 319 -16.60 4.31 12.95
C THR A 319 -15.19 4.89 13.01
N PHE A 320 -14.68 5.43 11.89
CA PHE A 320 -13.34 6.04 11.87
C PHE A 320 -13.27 7.28 12.76
N TRP A 321 -14.26 8.14 12.70
CA TRP A 321 -14.29 9.38 13.46
C TRP A 321 -14.39 9.16 14.96
N ARG A 322 -15.23 8.21 15.38
CA ARG A 322 -15.32 7.79 16.79
C ARG A 322 -14.00 7.18 17.29
N THR A 323 -13.35 6.37 16.48
CA THR A 323 -12.05 5.76 16.81
C THR A 323 -10.96 6.83 16.97
N ILE A 324 -10.87 7.78 16.02
CA ILE A 324 -9.95 8.93 16.10
C ILE A 324 -10.18 9.74 17.38
N ALA A 325 -11.43 10.06 17.67
CA ALA A 325 -11.81 10.84 18.87
C ALA A 325 -11.46 10.10 20.15
N LYS A 326 -11.81 8.80 20.25
CA LYS A 326 -11.61 7.96 21.43
C LYS A 326 -10.14 7.79 21.77
N TYR A 327 -9.31 7.44 20.79
CA TYR A 327 -7.90 7.14 21.01
C TYR A 327 -6.96 8.30 20.75
N LYS A 328 -7.51 9.50 20.48
CA LYS A 328 -6.75 10.73 20.31
C LYS A 328 -5.69 10.63 19.20
N VAL A 329 -6.09 10.07 18.06
CA VAL A 329 -5.22 9.93 16.88
C VAL A 329 -4.76 11.29 16.41
N LYS A 330 -3.43 11.50 16.36
CA LYS A 330 -2.81 12.77 15.93
C LYS A 330 -2.73 12.86 14.40
N SER A 331 -2.34 11.78 13.74
CA SER A 331 -2.25 11.71 12.28
C SER A 331 -2.95 10.43 11.79
N PHE A 332 -3.80 10.60 10.78
CA PHE A 332 -4.61 9.53 10.22
C PHE A 332 -4.24 9.31 8.76
N PHE A 333 -4.02 8.06 8.38
CA PHE A 333 -3.70 7.66 7.02
C PHE A 333 -4.68 6.60 6.52
N THR A 334 -5.29 6.83 5.35
CA THR A 334 -6.20 5.86 4.72
C THR A 334 -6.15 5.95 3.19
N ALA A 335 -7.00 5.18 2.50
CA ALA A 335 -7.11 5.23 1.05
C ALA A 335 -8.24 6.19 0.60
N PRO A 336 -8.12 6.83 -0.58
CA PRO A 336 -9.20 7.62 -1.16
C PRO A 336 -10.53 6.86 -1.29
N THR A 337 -10.49 5.56 -1.60
CA THR A 337 -11.68 4.69 -1.62
C THR A 337 -12.41 4.63 -0.29
N ALA A 338 -11.71 4.65 0.84
CA ALA A 338 -12.35 4.66 2.16
C ALA A 338 -13.12 5.96 2.38
N ILE A 339 -12.53 7.10 2.02
CA ILE A 339 -13.18 8.41 2.12
C ILE A 339 -14.38 8.50 1.17
N ARG A 340 -14.25 8.00 -0.07
CA ARG A 340 -15.39 7.95 -1.02
C ARG A 340 -16.54 7.08 -0.49
N ALA A 341 -16.22 5.94 0.13
CA ALA A 341 -17.24 5.07 0.73
C ALA A 341 -17.99 5.77 1.87
N ILE A 342 -17.26 6.47 2.76
CA ILE A 342 -17.85 7.26 3.85
C ILE A 342 -18.69 8.41 3.27
N LYS A 343 -18.15 9.19 2.32
CA LYS A 343 -18.87 10.30 1.66
C LYS A 343 -20.17 9.85 1.01
N ARG A 344 -20.17 8.65 0.41
CA ARG A 344 -21.39 8.11 -0.23
C ARG A 344 -22.50 7.81 0.78
N GLU A 345 -22.15 7.31 1.98
CA GLU A 345 -23.12 6.93 3.01
C GLU A 345 -23.47 8.09 3.97
N ASP A 346 -22.53 9.02 4.17
CA ASP A 346 -22.72 10.22 5.01
C ASP A 346 -22.20 11.47 4.28
N PRO A 347 -22.88 11.94 3.22
CA PRO A 347 -22.40 13.07 2.40
C PRO A 347 -22.34 14.39 3.17
N GLU A 348 -23.17 14.56 4.21
CA GLU A 348 -23.17 15.73 5.07
C GLU A 348 -22.17 15.65 6.22
N ALA A 349 -21.46 14.51 6.36
CA ALA A 349 -20.50 14.24 7.42
C ALA A 349 -21.10 14.39 8.84
N SER A 350 -22.31 13.89 9.03
CA SER A 350 -23.04 14.00 10.29
C SER A 350 -22.31 13.37 11.46
N TYR A 351 -21.59 12.28 11.23
CA TYR A 351 -20.77 11.61 12.24
C TYR A 351 -19.50 12.38 12.60
N VAL A 352 -18.93 13.15 11.66
CA VAL A 352 -17.81 14.05 11.94
C VAL A 352 -18.23 15.12 12.94
N ALA A 353 -19.41 15.74 12.74
CA ALA A 353 -19.95 16.75 13.64
C ALA A 353 -20.23 16.24 15.06
N GLN A 354 -20.42 14.93 15.23
CA GLN A 354 -20.65 14.27 16.53
C GLN A 354 -19.35 13.81 17.23
N SER A 355 -18.19 13.97 16.59
CA SER A 355 -16.91 13.44 17.07
C SER A 355 -15.94 14.57 17.44
N ASP A 356 -15.27 14.47 18.60
CA ASP A 356 -14.20 15.41 18.98
C ASP A 356 -12.90 15.06 18.23
N LEU A 357 -12.68 15.71 17.10
CA LEU A 357 -11.48 15.55 16.27
C LEU A 357 -10.41 16.62 16.55
N SER A 358 -10.43 17.26 17.71
CA SER A 358 -9.44 18.32 18.07
C SER A 358 -8.01 17.81 18.11
N CYS A 359 -7.80 16.52 18.44
CA CYS A 359 -6.50 15.86 18.46
C CYS A 359 -5.92 15.64 17.06
N LEU A 360 -6.77 15.43 16.03
CA LEU A 360 -6.35 15.18 14.67
C LEU A 360 -5.71 16.42 14.05
N LYS A 361 -4.48 16.28 13.54
CA LYS A 361 -3.72 17.37 12.92
C LYS A 361 -3.76 17.31 11.40
N ASN A 362 -3.70 16.12 10.83
CA ASN A 362 -3.66 15.90 9.39
C ASN A 362 -4.23 14.53 9.01
N VAL A 363 -4.63 14.43 7.74
CA VAL A 363 -5.10 13.19 7.13
C VAL A 363 -4.28 12.94 5.87
N PHE A 364 -3.73 11.74 5.74
CA PHE A 364 -2.97 11.30 4.57
C PHE A 364 -3.77 10.29 3.75
N LEU A 365 -3.70 10.42 2.43
CA LEU A 365 -4.35 9.53 1.48
C LEU A 365 -3.30 8.95 0.53
N ALA A 366 -3.36 7.65 0.25
CA ALA A 366 -2.53 7.00 -0.77
C ALA A 366 -3.15 5.67 -1.26
N GLY A 367 -2.49 5.09 -2.27
CA GLY A 367 -2.87 3.81 -2.88
C GLY A 367 -3.47 3.97 -4.27
N GLU A 368 -4.12 5.08 -4.52
CA GLU A 368 -4.60 5.56 -5.81
C GLU A 368 -4.63 7.09 -5.79
N ARG A 369 -4.72 7.71 -6.96
CA ARG A 369 -4.90 9.17 -7.03
C ARG A 369 -6.21 9.57 -6.34
N CYS A 370 -6.12 10.56 -5.45
CA CYS A 370 -7.31 11.16 -4.88
C CYS A 370 -7.87 12.20 -5.85
N ASP A 371 -9.13 12.05 -6.23
CA ASP A 371 -9.80 13.04 -7.03
C ASP A 371 -10.05 14.32 -6.21
N PRO A 372 -9.98 15.53 -6.86
CA PRO A 372 -10.13 16.80 -6.16
C PRO A 372 -11.43 16.95 -5.38
N ASP A 373 -12.55 16.41 -5.87
CA ASP A 373 -13.85 16.49 -5.22
C ASP A 373 -13.89 15.72 -3.88
N THR A 374 -13.28 14.52 -3.84
CA THR A 374 -13.15 13.73 -2.60
C THR A 374 -12.21 14.40 -1.61
N LEU A 375 -11.05 14.90 -2.07
CA LEU A 375 -10.08 15.58 -1.21
C LEU A 375 -10.66 16.85 -0.59
N ASN A 376 -11.29 17.71 -1.42
CA ASN A 376 -11.89 18.97 -0.97
C ASN A 376 -13.05 18.74 0.00
N TRP A 377 -13.90 17.74 -0.26
CA TRP A 377 -14.97 17.35 0.66
C TRP A 377 -14.40 16.93 2.02
N ALA A 378 -13.38 16.08 2.04
CA ALA A 378 -12.77 15.63 3.29
C ALA A 378 -12.12 16.79 4.05
N ALA A 379 -11.37 17.66 3.36
CA ALA A 379 -10.72 18.82 3.97
C ALA A 379 -11.74 19.81 4.56
N GLU A 380 -12.83 20.08 3.85
CA GLU A 380 -13.92 20.95 4.32
C GLU A 380 -14.62 20.36 5.55
N LYS A 381 -15.08 19.10 5.45
CA LYS A 381 -15.87 18.47 6.52
C LYS A 381 -15.05 18.18 7.78
N LEU A 382 -13.77 17.83 7.64
CA LEU A 382 -12.87 17.59 8.78
C LEU A 382 -12.27 18.89 9.34
N ALA A 383 -12.25 19.97 8.58
CA ALA A 383 -11.52 21.21 8.87
C ALA A 383 -10.03 20.95 9.20
N LYS A 384 -9.42 20.02 8.46
CA LYS A 384 -8.02 19.59 8.62
C LYS A 384 -7.34 19.51 7.25
N PRO A 385 -5.99 19.66 7.20
CA PRO A 385 -5.24 19.35 5.99
C PRO A 385 -5.44 17.89 5.59
N VAL A 386 -5.84 17.67 4.34
CA VAL A 386 -5.94 16.34 3.72
C VAL A 386 -4.89 16.29 2.61
N ILE A 387 -3.94 15.39 2.74
CA ILE A 387 -2.74 15.29 1.91
C ILE A 387 -2.82 14.02 1.08
N ASP A 388 -2.98 14.14 -0.23
CA ASP A 388 -2.70 13.05 -1.15
C ASP A 388 -1.17 12.92 -1.25
N HIS A 389 -0.62 11.72 -1.01
CA HIS A 389 0.80 11.49 -1.14
C HIS A 389 1.07 10.25 -1.98
N TRP A 390 2.16 10.27 -2.74
CA TRP A 390 2.43 9.25 -3.75
C TRP A 390 3.65 8.42 -3.41
N TRP A 391 3.49 7.11 -3.49
CA TRP A 391 4.52 6.09 -3.34
C TRP A 391 4.06 4.74 -3.88
N GLN A 392 4.95 3.77 -3.83
CA GLN A 392 4.73 2.43 -4.40
C GLN A 392 5.17 1.36 -3.41
N THR A 393 4.74 0.12 -3.63
CA THR A 393 5.25 -1.03 -2.86
C THR A 393 6.77 -1.12 -2.98
N GLU A 394 7.29 -0.84 -4.14
CA GLU A 394 8.72 -0.83 -4.46
C GLU A 394 9.50 0.20 -3.66
N THR A 395 8.95 1.37 -3.43
CA THR A 395 9.65 2.43 -2.68
C THR A 395 9.49 2.32 -1.17
N GLY A 396 8.39 1.72 -0.69
CA GLY A 396 8.18 1.42 0.74
C GLY A 396 7.81 2.61 1.61
N TRP A 397 8.01 3.84 1.13
CA TRP A 397 7.65 5.10 1.76
C TRP A 397 7.45 6.20 0.71
N ALA A 398 6.96 7.37 1.12
CA ALA A 398 6.51 8.40 0.20
C ALA A 398 7.63 8.95 -0.69
N ILE A 399 7.38 8.98 -2.02
CA ILE A 399 8.22 9.63 -3.03
C ILE A 399 7.91 11.13 -3.06
N ALA A 400 6.62 11.48 -3.00
CA ALA A 400 6.15 12.86 -2.94
C ALA A 400 5.09 13.00 -1.84
N ALA A 401 5.24 14.01 -1.02
CA ALA A 401 4.34 14.31 0.10
C ALA A 401 4.51 15.74 0.59
N ASN A 402 3.54 16.23 1.36
CA ASN A 402 3.68 17.44 2.14
C ASN A 402 4.41 17.12 3.46
N LEU A 403 5.47 17.85 3.79
CA LEU A 403 6.30 17.61 4.97
C LEU A 403 5.66 18.28 6.20
N MET A 404 4.60 17.69 6.74
CA MET A 404 3.80 18.30 7.81
C MET A 404 4.57 18.54 9.11
N GLY A 405 5.62 17.75 9.38
CA GLY A 405 6.45 17.88 10.58
C GLY A 405 7.63 18.85 10.44
N VAL A 406 7.97 19.31 9.24
CA VAL A 406 9.16 20.16 9.03
C VAL A 406 8.83 21.46 8.31
N ALA A 407 8.15 21.39 7.19
CA ALA A 407 7.91 22.52 6.30
C ALA A 407 6.62 22.33 5.49
N PRO A 408 5.43 22.46 6.13
CA PRO A 408 4.16 22.33 5.45
C PRO A 408 4.02 23.39 4.34
N ILE A 409 3.55 22.94 3.18
CA ILE A 409 3.24 23.80 2.02
C ILE A 409 1.75 23.74 1.71
N GLN A 410 1.28 24.66 0.86
CA GLN A 410 -0.12 24.66 0.42
C GLN A 410 -0.47 23.31 -0.23
N VAL A 411 -1.61 22.74 0.16
CA VAL A 411 -2.17 21.56 -0.50
C VAL A 411 -2.82 22.00 -1.81
N LYS A 412 -2.40 21.36 -2.92
CA LYS A 412 -3.04 21.51 -4.23
C LYS A 412 -3.81 20.22 -4.52
N ALA A 413 -5.12 20.30 -4.68
CA ALA A 413 -5.95 19.14 -4.95
C ALA A 413 -5.50 18.42 -6.26
N GLY A 414 -5.38 17.09 -6.19
CA GLY A 414 -4.88 16.26 -7.28
C GLY A 414 -3.36 16.17 -7.39
N SER A 415 -2.62 16.83 -6.47
CA SER A 415 -1.16 16.75 -6.41
C SER A 415 -0.71 16.11 -5.09
N PRO A 416 0.24 15.16 -5.10
CA PRO A 416 0.92 14.66 -3.91
C PRO A 416 1.97 15.63 -3.34
N ALA A 417 1.89 16.90 -3.66
CA ALA A 417 2.86 17.94 -3.36
C ALA A 417 4.19 17.75 -4.12
N ARG A 418 5.34 17.88 -3.45
CA ARG A 418 6.68 17.81 -4.05
C ARG A 418 7.40 16.52 -3.68
N ALA A 419 8.44 16.19 -4.44
CA ALA A 419 9.35 15.11 -4.08
C ALA A 419 9.92 15.35 -2.67
N VAL A 420 9.92 14.30 -1.84
CA VAL A 420 10.49 14.40 -0.50
C VAL A 420 12.02 14.26 -0.53
N PRO A 421 12.74 14.75 0.49
CA PRO A 421 14.20 14.58 0.60
C PRO A 421 14.66 13.15 0.32
N GLY A 422 15.71 13.03 -0.51
CA GLY A 422 16.27 11.77 -0.98
C GLY A 422 15.81 11.35 -2.38
N TYR A 423 14.63 11.74 -2.83
CA TYR A 423 14.12 11.42 -4.16
C TYR A 423 14.36 12.56 -5.16
N GLN A 424 15.08 12.29 -6.24
CA GLN A 424 15.18 13.18 -7.39
C GLN A 424 14.20 12.70 -8.46
N VAL A 425 12.99 13.25 -8.44
CA VAL A 425 11.92 12.92 -9.39
C VAL A 425 12.04 13.80 -10.63
N GLU A 426 11.97 13.18 -11.79
CA GLU A 426 11.99 13.85 -13.09
C GLU A 426 10.87 13.31 -13.97
N VAL A 427 10.48 14.09 -14.99
CA VAL A 427 9.48 13.68 -15.99
C VAL A 427 10.15 13.69 -17.34
N LEU A 428 10.20 12.51 -17.98
CA LEU A 428 10.90 12.31 -19.25
C LEU A 428 9.92 11.98 -20.38
N ASP A 429 10.29 12.39 -21.59
CA ASP A 429 9.63 11.94 -22.81
C ASP A 429 10.07 10.52 -23.22
N GLU A 430 9.62 10.07 -24.39
CA GLU A 430 9.97 8.73 -24.92
C GLU A 430 11.44 8.61 -25.33
N MET A 431 12.11 9.74 -25.59
CA MET A 431 13.53 9.79 -25.95
C MET A 431 14.44 9.85 -24.72
N GLY A 432 13.85 9.99 -23.51
CA GLY A 432 14.58 10.12 -22.25
C GLY A 432 15.01 11.55 -21.93
N GLU A 433 14.47 12.54 -22.63
CA GLU A 433 14.74 13.95 -22.36
C GLU A 433 13.72 14.53 -21.38
N GLN A 434 14.18 15.43 -20.51
CA GLN A 434 13.32 16.08 -19.53
C GLN A 434 12.31 17.01 -20.22
N VAL A 435 11.02 16.84 -19.91
CA VAL A 435 9.96 17.70 -20.45
C VAL A 435 9.86 19.03 -19.70
N ALA A 436 9.30 20.04 -20.36
CA ALA A 436 9.04 21.34 -19.73
C ALA A 436 7.93 21.23 -18.65
N PRO A 437 7.91 22.14 -17.64
CA PRO A 437 6.84 22.20 -16.66
C PRO A 437 5.46 22.24 -17.32
N GLY A 438 4.50 21.48 -16.75
CA GLY A 438 3.14 21.33 -17.28
C GLY A 438 3.01 20.31 -18.40
N GLN A 439 4.10 19.82 -18.96
CA GLN A 439 4.07 18.77 -19.99
C GLN A 439 4.08 17.38 -19.35
N SER A 440 3.23 16.50 -19.87
CA SER A 440 3.10 15.13 -19.38
C SER A 440 4.18 14.23 -19.99
N GLY A 441 4.73 13.34 -19.16
CA GLY A 441 5.73 12.35 -19.56
C GLY A 441 5.75 11.17 -18.60
N ASN A 442 6.79 10.34 -18.72
CA ASN A 442 7.05 9.23 -17.82
C ASN A 442 7.73 9.74 -16.55
N VAL A 443 7.13 9.45 -15.39
CA VAL A 443 7.70 9.84 -14.10
C VAL A 443 8.78 8.84 -13.73
N VAL A 444 9.99 9.35 -13.51
CA VAL A 444 11.18 8.56 -13.18
C VAL A 444 11.88 9.11 -11.95
N ILE A 445 12.71 8.30 -11.31
CA ILE A 445 13.52 8.71 -10.16
C ILE A 445 14.98 8.46 -10.49
N LYS A 446 15.80 9.52 -10.40
CA LYS A 446 17.24 9.40 -10.66
C LYS A 446 17.93 8.55 -9.59
N LEU A 447 18.78 7.65 -10.04
CA LEU A 447 19.54 6.76 -9.15
C LEU A 447 20.72 7.50 -8.48
N PRO A 448 21.16 7.04 -7.30
CA PRO A 448 20.60 5.97 -6.49
C PRO A 448 19.26 6.35 -5.82
N LEU A 449 18.37 5.36 -5.66
CA LEU A 449 17.19 5.53 -4.82
C LEU A 449 17.61 5.75 -3.36
N PRO A 450 16.82 6.50 -2.54
CA PRO A 450 17.12 6.69 -1.13
C PRO A 450 16.98 5.37 -0.33
N PRO A 451 17.49 5.31 0.92
CA PRO A 451 17.32 4.14 1.76
C PRO A 451 15.85 3.81 1.99
N GLY A 452 15.55 2.56 2.35
CA GLY A 452 14.19 2.08 2.58
C GLY A 452 13.42 1.71 1.31
N THR A 453 14.00 1.86 0.12
CA THR A 453 13.43 1.38 -1.15
C THR A 453 13.76 -0.09 -1.38
N LEU A 454 13.19 -0.71 -2.44
CA LEU A 454 13.56 -2.09 -2.80
C LEU A 454 15.05 -2.18 -3.11
N THR A 455 15.69 -3.23 -2.63
CA THR A 455 17.10 -3.52 -2.96
C THR A 455 17.20 -4.40 -4.20
N THR A 456 16.23 -5.27 -4.39
CA THR A 456 16.09 -6.17 -5.55
C THR A 456 14.70 -6.83 -5.54
N LEU A 457 14.45 -7.69 -6.53
CA LEU A 457 13.39 -8.70 -6.49
C LEU A 457 13.97 -10.03 -5.99
N TRP A 458 13.20 -10.75 -5.17
CA TRP A 458 13.65 -12.00 -4.54
C TRP A 458 14.22 -12.98 -5.56
N GLN A 459 15.50 -13.32 -5.39
CA GLN A 459 16.28 -14.22 -6.24
C GLN A 459 16.27 -13.88 -7.75
N ASN A 460 15.97 -12.61 -8.12
CA ASN A 460 15.81 -12.25 -9.53
C ASN A 460 16.28 -10.80 -9.85
N ASN A 461 17.57 -10.56 -9.71
CA ASN A 461 18.21 -9.27 -10.06
C ASN A 461 17.99 -8.89 -11.54
N LYS A 462 17.96 -9.89 -12.44
CA LYS A 462 17.70 -9.63 -13.86
C LYS A 462 16.30 -9.05 -14.07
N ARG A 463 15.27 -9.62 -13.43
CA ARG A 463 13.89 -9.11 -13.53
C ARG A 463 13.77 -7.72 -12.89
N TYR A 464 14.51 -7.45 -11.82
CA TYR A 464 14.58 -6.11 -11.22
C TYR A 464 15.12 -5.10 -12.24
N HIS A 465 16.30 -5.39 -12.83
CA HIS A 465 16.90 -4.54 -13.85
C HIS A 465 15.96 -4.33 -15.03
N ASP A 466 15.44 -5.41 -15.63
CA ASP A 466 14.61 -5.34 -16.83
C ASP A 466 13.28 -4.61 -16.60
N SER A 467 12.70 -4.71 -15.38
CA SER A 467 11.41 -4.10 -15.07
C SER A 467 11.48 -2.63 -14.71
N TYR A 468 12.61 -2.17 -14.13
CA TYR A 468 12.66 -0.84 -13.50
C TYR A 468 13.85 0.02 -13.93
N LEU A 469 14.94 -0.56 -14.47
CA LEU A 469 16.19 0.16 -14.70
C LEU A 469 16.63 0.20 -16.18
N ALA A 470 16.08 -0.69 -17.01
CA ALA A 470 16.55 -0.86 -18.39
C ALA A 470 16.05 0.23 -19.35
N MET A 471 14.86 0.79 -19.12
CA MET A 471 14.21 1.71 -20.08
C MET A 471 14.93 3.06 -20.17
N TYR A 472 15.32 3.62 -19.02
CA TYR A 472 16.03 4.88 -18.92
C TYR A 472 17.30 4.69 -18.09
N PRO A 473 18.49 4.55 -18.72
CA PRO A 473 19.75 4.36 -17.99
C PRO A 473 19.99 5.47 -16.96
N GLY A 474 20.32 5.09 -15.73
CA GLY A 474 20.50 6.03 -14.62
C GLY A 474 19.23 6.43 -13.87
N TYR A 475 18.08 5.88 -14.26
CA TYR A 475 16.78 6.14 -13.61
C TYR A 475 16.06 4.87 -13.22
N TYR A 476 15.24 4.99 -12.19
CA TYR A 476 14.22 4.02 -11.82
C TYR A 476 12.89 4.41 -12.49
N LEU A 477 12.32 3.50 -13.26
CA LEU A 477 11.03 3.66 -13.91
C LEU A 477 9.89 3.37 -12.93
N THR A 478 9.12 4.38 -12.57
CA THR A 478 7.98 4.21 -11.65
C THR A 478 6.80 3.47 -12.30
N GLY A 479 6.71 3.50 -13.63
CA GLY A 479 5.56 3.01 -14.38
C GLY A 479 4.33 3.93 -14.28
N ASP A 480 4.51 5.13 -13.73
CA ASP A 480 3.49 6.17 -13.66
C ASP A 480 3.79 7.28 -14.69
N ALA A 481 2.74 7.88 -15.23
CA ALA A 481 2.81 9.06 -16.08
C ALA A 481 2.23 10.27 -15.34
N GLY A 482 2.83 11.44 -15.57
CA GLY A 482 2.44 12.65 -14.88
C GLY A 482 3.17 13.88 -15.42
N TYR A 483 3.07 14.97 -14.72
CA TYR A 483 3.78 16.21 -14.99
C TYR A 483 4.14 16.93 -13.70
N MET A 484 5.04 17.89 -13.80
CA MET A 484 5.43 18.79 -12.71
C MET A 484 5.05 20.21 -13.11
N ASP A 485 4.45 20.99 -12.19
CA ASP A 485 4.14 22.39 -12.47
C ASP A 485 5.38 23.30 -12.25
N GLU A 486 5.26 24.59 -12.56
CA GLU A 486 6.35 25.58 -12.41
C GLU A 486 6.80 25.75 -10.95
N GLU A 487 5.96 25.42 -9.98
CA GLU A 487 6.29 25.47 -8.55
C GLU A 487 6.89 24.15 -8.02
N GLY A 488 7.06 23.14 -8.89
CA GLY A 488 7.61 21.82 -8.56
C GLY A 488 6.61 20.85 -7.92
N TYR A 489 5.30 21.16 -7.98
CA TYR A 489 4.26 20.20 -7.55
C TYR A 489 4.11 19.11 -8.63
N LEU A 490 4.13 17.87 -8.18
CA LEU A 490 3.97 16.69 -9.03
C LEU A 490 2.48 16.36 -9.18
N TYR A 491 2.10 15.89 -10.35
CA TYR A 491 0.76 15.40 -10.65
C TYR A 491 0.87 14.03 -11.30
N ILE A 492 0.45 13.00 -10.58
CA ILE A 492 0.41 11.62 -11.10
C ILE A 492 -0.93 11.42 -11.78
N MET A 493 -0.92 11.18 -13.08
CA MET A 493 -2.13 11.17 -13.90
C MET A 493 -2.64 9.77 -14.19
N SER A 494 -1.77 8.80 -14.44
CA SER A 494 -2.13 7.40 -14.73
C SER A 494 -0.91 6.50 -14.68
N ARG A 495 -1.15 5.19 -14.83
CA ARG A 495 -0.07 4.25 -15.18
C ARG A 495 0.33 4.46 -16.65
N ILE A 496 1.58 4.19 -16.99
CA ILE A 496 2.07 4.27 -18.40
C ILE A 496 1.30 3.30 -19.29
N ASP A 497 0.96 2.12 -18.77
CA ASP A 497 0.17 1.10 -19.46
C ASP A 497 -1.33 1.42 -19.57
N ASP A 498 -1.81 2.40 -18.81
CA ASP A 498 -3.20 2.90 -18.86
C ASP A 498 -3.36 4.16 -19.75
N ILE A 499 -2.29 4.66 -20.40
CA ILE A 499 -2.37 5.76 -21.35
C ILE A 499 -3.08 5.30 -22.62
N ILE A 500 -4.01 6.13 -23.11
CA ILE A 500 -4.77 5.87 -24.33
C ILE A 500 -4.12 6.66 -25.48
N ASN A 501 -3.76 5.97 -26.54
CA ASN A 501 -3.15 6.61 -27.71
C ASN A 501 -4.23 6.86 -28.79
N VAL A 502 -4.78 8.06 -28.82
CA VAL A 502 -5.82 8.46 -29.75
C VAL A 502 -5.20 9.21 -30.93
N ALA A 503 -5.07 8.57 -32.07
CA ALA A 503 -4.49 9.18 -33.29
C ALA A 503 -3.13 9.88 -33.04
N GLY A 504 -2.27 9.28 -32.23
CA GLY A 504 -0.96 9.83 -31.86
C GLY A 504 -0.97 10.74 -30.62
N HIS A 505 -2.14 11.07 -30.08
CA HIS A 505 -2.24 11.85 -28.83
C HIS A 505 -2.31 10.93 -27.63
N ARG A 506 -1.37 11.11 -26.69
CA ARG A 506 -1.31 10.36 -25.44
C ARG A 506 -2.22 11.00 -24.39
N LEU A 507 -3.31 10.33 -24.07
CA LEU A 507 -4.34 10.83 -23.15
C LEU A 507 -4.40 9.94 -21.90
N SER A 508 -4.38 10.59 -20.74
CA SER A 508 -4.43 9.90 -19.45
C SER A 508 -5.85 9.46 -19.10
N THR A 509 -6.04 8.19 -18.73
CA THR A 509 -7.31 7.68 -18.19
C THR A 509 -7.77 8.48 -16.98
N GLY A 510 -6.85 8.85 -16.09
CA GLY A 510 -7.15 9.64 -14.89
C GLY A 510 -7.75 11.02 -15.21
N ARG A 511 -7.30 11.67 -16.31
CA ARG A 511 -7.89 12.97 -16.71
C ARG A 511 -9.34 12.83 -17.16
N PHE A 512 -9.65 11.77 -17.92
CA PHE A 512 -11.03 11.47 -18.29
C PHE A 512 -11.91 11.20 -17.07
N GLU A 513 -11.44 10.38 -16.16
CA GLU A 513 -12.15 9.99 -14.94
C GLU A 513 -12.43 11.21 -14.06
N GLU A 514 -11.45 12.10 -13.91
CA GLU A 514 -11.60 13.37 -13.19
C GLU A 514 -12.73 14.23 -13.81
N VAL A 515 -12.73 14.37 -15.13
CA VAL A 515 -13.76 15.15 -15.83
C VAL A 515 -15.13 14.49 -15.69
N LEU A 516 -15.23 13.17 -15.86
CA LEU A 516 -16.50 12.45 -15.69
C LEU A 516 -17.05 12.57 -14.27
N CYS A 517 -16.20 12.57 -13.25
CA CYS A 517 -16.60 12.73 -11.85
C CYS A 517 -17.05 14.15 -11.48
N GLN A 518 -16.80 15.17 -12.34
CA GLN A 518 -17.37 16.51 -12.16
C GLN A 518 -18.88 16.55 -12.45
N HIS A 519 -19.39 15.56 -13.16
CA HIS A 519 -20.82 15.49 -13.46
C HIS A 519 -21.63 15.17 -12.19
N PRO A 520 -22.70 15.95 -11.87
CA PRO A 520 -23.44 15.79 -10.61
C PRO A 520 -23.97 14.39 -10.34
N ALA A 521 -24.34 13.66 -11.40
CA ALA A 521 -24.89 12.29 -11.29
C ALA A 521 -23.84 11.20 -11.13
N VAL A 522 -22.55 11.47 -11.36
CA VAL A 522 -21.47 10.46 -11.34
C VAL A 522 -20.87 10.35 -9.94
N ALA A 523 -20.81 9.14 -9.40
CA ALA A 523 -20.14 8.82 -8.14
C ALA A 523 -18.71 8.34 -8.37
N GLU A 524 -18.51 7.50 -9.40
CA GLU A 524 -17.21 6.93 -9.75
C GLU A 524 -17.12 6.77 -11.27
N ALA A 525 -15.91 6.82 -11.80
CA ALA A 525 -15.64 6.59 -13.20
C ALA A 525 -14.39 5.72 -13.40
N ALA A 526 -14.39 4.93 -14.45
CA ALA A 526 -13.22 4.23 -14.96
C ALA A 526 -13.16 4.39 -16.47
N VAL A 527 -11.99 4.69 -17.01
CA VAL A 527 -11.79 4.84 -18.46
C VAL A 527 -10.71 3.88 -18.92
N ILE A 528 -10.96 3.20 -20.04
CA ILE A 528 -10.01 2.30 -20.70
C ILE A 528 -9.86 2.72 -22.18
N GLY A 529 -8.69 2.43 -22.74
CA GLY A 529 -8.49 2.51 -24.19
C GLY A 529 -8.98 1.24 -24.84
N VAL A 530 -9.84 1.36 -25.85
CA VAL A 530 -10.31 0.22 -26.67
C VAL A 530 -9.86 0.41 -28.11
N GLU A 531 -9.71 -0.67 -28.85
CA GLU A 531 -9.25 -0.63 -30.24
C GLU A 531 -10.22 0.14 -31.16
N ASP A 532 -9.65 1.00 -32.02
CA ASP A 532 -10.35 1.71 -33.09
C ASP A 532 -9.55 1.61 -34.41
N LYS A 533 -10.21 1.21 -35.46
CA LYS A 533 -9.57 0.95 -36.77
C LYS A 533 -8.91 2.18 -37.41
N LEU A 534 -9.37 3.38 -37.07
CA LEU A 534 -8.87 4.64 -37.66
C LEU A 534 -7.92 5.40 -36.73
N LYS A 535 -8.14 5.31 -35.43
CA LYS A 535 -7.41 6.12 -34.43
C LYS A 535 -6.43 5.32 -33.58
N GLY A 536 -6.32 4.01 -33.81
CA GLY A 536 -5.57 3.07 -32.99
C GLY A 536 -6.33 2.74 -31.71
N GLN A 537 -6.60 3.73 -30.88
CA GLN A 537 -7.41 3.57 -29.67
C GLN A 537 -8.41 4.74 -29.51
N VAL A 538 -9.51 4.47 -28.83
CA VAL A 538 -10.45 5.50 -28.35
C VAL A 538 -10.79 5.23 -26.89
N PRO A 539 -11.07 6.27 -26.09
CA PRO A 539 -11.45 6.11 -24.70
C PRO A 539 -12.89 5.62 -24.59
N LEU A 540 -13.09 4.65 -23.70
CA LEU A 540 -14.39 4.11 -23.29
C LEU A 540 -14.54 4.29 -21.78
N GLY A 541 -15.61 4.98 -21.35
CA GLY A 541 -15.93 5.26 -19.96
C GLY A 541 -16.97 4.31 -19.40
N LEU A 542 -16.75 3.83 -18.18
CA LEU A 542 -17.75 3.16 -17.34
C LEU A 542 -17.95 4.00 -16.09
N VAL A 543 -19.20 4.37 -15.79
CA VAL A 543 -19.53 5.25 -14.67
C VAL A 543 -20.49 4.59 -13.69
N VAL A 544 -20.29 4.82 -12.39
CA VAL A 544 -21.24 4.47 -11.35
C VAL A 544 -22.00 5.73 -10.95
N LEU A 545 -23.31 5.64 -10.90
CA LEU A 545 -24.17 6.79 -10.62
C LEU A 545 -24.41 6.95 -9.11
N LYS A 546 -24.61 8.20 -8.69
CA LYS A 546 -25.06 8.52 -7.33
C LYS A 546 -26.49 8.01 -7.12
N MET A 547 -26.83 7.64 -5.89
CA MET A 547 -28.18 7.23 -5.53
C MET A 547 -29.18 8.37 -5.80
N GLY A 548 -30.38 8.00 -6.30
CA GLY A 548 -31.42 8.97 -6.62
C GLY A 548 -31.27 9.69 -7.97
N ASN A 549 -30.35 9.24 -8.83
CA ASN A 549 -30.26 9.77 -10.19
C ASN A 549 -31.54 9.49 -10.98
N THR A 550 -32.05 10.52 -11.66
CA THR A 550 -33.29 10.46 -12.46
C THR A 550 -33.05 10.69 -13.97
N LEU A 551 -31.77 10.88 -14.38
CA LEU A 551 -31.43 11.08 -15.79
C LEU A 551 -31.63 9.80 -16.59
N SER A 552 -32.13 9.91 -17.81
CA SER A 552 -32.12 8.77 -18.74
C SER A 552 -30.71 8.44 -19.21
N GLU A 553 -30.46 7.19 -19.62
CA GLU A 553 -29.14 6.79 -20.18
C GLU A 553 -28.74 7.68 -21.37
N GLU A 554 -29.66 8.02 -22.23
CA GLU A 554 -29.38 8.87 -23.40
C GLU A 554 -28.99 10.32 -23.01
N GLN A 555 -29.67 10.89 -22.02
CA GLN A 555 -29.35 12.23 -21.52
C GLN A 555 -28.00 12.24 -20.81
N LEU A 556 -27.75 11.26 -19.91
CA LEU A 556 -26.46 11.08 -19.23
C LEU A 556 -25.32 10.96 -20.24
N HIS A 557 -25.48 10.10 -21.25
CA HIS A 557 -24.49 9.92 -22.32
C HIS A 557 -24.17 11.25 -23.03
N LYS A 558 -25.17 11.99 -23.45
CA LYS A 558 -24.98 13.30 -24.12
C LYS A 558 -24.25 14.29 -23.24
N GLU A 559 -24.62 14.39 -21.96
CA GLU A 559 -24.01 15.32 -21.01
C GLU A 559 -22.55 14.96 -20.72
N LEU A 560 -22.24 13.68 -20.51
CA LEU A 560 -20.87 13.22 -20.25
C LEU A 560 -19.94 13.40 -21.48
N VAL A 561 -20.44 13.11 -22.68
CA VAL A 561 -19.68 13.34 -23.92
C VAL A 561 -19.44 14.84 -24.16
N ALA A 562 -20.43 15.68 -23.91
CA ALA A 562 -20.29 17.13 -24.01
C ALA A 562 -19.28 17.67 -23.00
N LEU A 563 -19.33 17.20 -21.75
CA LEU A 563 -18.41 17.60 -20.68
C LEU A 563 -16.96 17.25 -21.03
N VAL A 564 -16.69 16.01 -21.46
CA VAL A 564 -15.33 15.62 -21.89
C VAL A 564 -14.87 16.44 -23.10
N ARG A 565 -15.74 16.71 -24.04
CA ARG A 565 -15.41 17.55 -25.21
C ARG A 565 -15.07 18.99 -24.83
N GLN A 566 -15.75 19.53 -23.81
CA GLN A 566 -15.50 20.88 -23.29
C GLN A 566 -14.16 20.93 -22.54
N GLU A 567 -13.91 19.98 -21.64
CA GLU A 567 -12.80 20.04 -20.69
C GLU A 567 -11.46 19.46 -21.25
N ILE A 568 -11.55 18.49 -22.16
CA ILE A 568 -10.36 17.85 -22.76
C ILE A 568 -10.20 18.23 -24.23
N GLY A 569 -11.31 18.50 -24.90
CA GLY A 569 -11.34 18.87 -26.30
C GLY A 569 -11.73 17.75 -27.25
N PRO A 570 -11.99 18.09 -28.55
CA PRO A 570 -12.40 17.12 -29.57
C PRO A 570 -11.35 16.04 -29.87
N VAL A 571 -10.09 16.32 -29.56
CA VAL A 571 -8.96 15.38 -29.70
C VAL A 571 -9.15 14.10 -28.89
N ALA A 572 -9.89 14.20 -27.77
CA ALA A 572 -10.20 13.07 -26.90
C ALA A 572 -11.00 11.96 -27.61
N ALA A 573 -11.75 12.29 -28.65
CA ALA A 573 -12.62 11.36 -29.40
C ALA A 573 -13.55 10.53 -28.50
N PHE A 574 -13.90 11.04 -27.32
CA PHE A 574 -14.71 10.36 -26.32
C PHE A 574 -16.16 10.29 -26.80
N ARG A 575 -16.67 9.08 -26.99
CA ARG A 575 -18.04 8.81 -27.49
C ARG A 575 -18.69 7.62 -26.81
N LEU A 576 -17.87 6.78 -26.18
CA LEU A 576 -18.30 5.50 -25.59
C LEU A 576 -18.36 5.68 -24.06
N VAL A 577 -19.57 5.67 -23.53
CA VAL A 577 -19.78 5.71 -22.08
C VAL A 577 -21.04 4.98 -21.69
N SER A 578 -20.99 4.17 -20.63
CA SER A 578 -22.13 3.42 -20.10
C SER A 578 -22.12 3.45 -18.57
N ALA A 579 -23.30 3.45 -17.97
CA ALA A 579 -23.46 3.29 -16.54
C ALA A 579 -23.38 1.79 -16.16
N VAL A 580 -22.69 1.52 -15.05
CA VAL A 580 -22.59 0.18 -14.43
C VAL A 580 -22.93 0.29 -12.94
N PRO A 581 -23.50 -0.76 -12.33
CA PRO A 581 -23.81 -0.74 -10.90
C PRO A 581 -22.58 -0.64 -9.99
N LYS A 582 -21.45 -1.25 -10.40
CA LYS A 582 -20.20 -1.29 -9.65
C LYS A 582 -19.01 -1.47 -10.59
N LEU A 583 -17.89 -0.83 -10.29
CA LEU A 583 -16.63 -1.01 -11.03
C LEU A 583 -15.84 -2.19 -10.42
N PRO A 584 -15.13 -2.99 -11.24
CA PRO A 584 -14.24 -4.03 -10.74
C PRO A 584 -13.01 -3.40 -10.07
N LYS A 585 -12.83 -3.72 -8.79
CA LYS A 585 -11.74 -3.21 -7.97
C LYS A 585 -11.02 -4.33 -7.27
N THR A 586 -9.79 -4.07 -6.91
CA THR A 586 -9.09 -4.88 -5.92
C THR A 586 -9.68 -4.61 -4.53
N ARG A 587 -9.41 -5.50 -3.58
CA ARG A 587 -9.78 -5.30 -2.16
C ARG A 587 -9.13 -4.06 -1.52
N SER A 588 -8.05 -3.56 -2.12
CA SER A 588 -7.44 -2.27 -1.75
C SER A 588 -8.08 -1.06 -2.45
N GLY A 589 -9.14 -1.28 -3.23
CA GLY A 589 -9.90 -0.23 -3.93
C GLY A 589 -9.39 0.14 -5.32
N LYS A 590 -8.27 -0.40 -5.78
CA LYS A 590 -7.69 -0.09 -7.09
C LYS A 590 -8.55 -0.65 -8.22
N ILE A 591 -8.93 0.20 -9.17
CA ILE A 591 -9.72 -0.17 -10.36
C ILE A 591 -8.89 -1.11 -11.26
N LEU A 592 -9.52 -2.17 -11.75
CA LEU A 592 -8.90 -3.22 -12.57
C LEU A 592 -8.98 -2.91 -14.07
N ARG A 593 -8.42 -1.73 -14.50
CA ARG A 593 -8.48 -1.27 -15.91
C ARG A 593 -7.89 -2.29 -16.88
N GLY A 594 -6.75 -2.89 -16.55
CA GLY A 594 -6.12 -3.92 -17.39
C GLY A 594 -7.02 -5.13 -17.63
N THR A 595 -7.80 -5.55 -16.62
CA THR A 595 -8.77 -6.65 -16.78
C THR A 595 -9.95 -6.21 -17.63
N MET A 596 -10.50 -5.01 -17.40
CA MET A 596 -11.59 -4.46 -18.24
C MET A 596 -11.17 -4.33 -19.70
N ARG A 597 -9.92 -3.91 -19.98
CA ARG A 597 -9.38 -3.83 -21.33
C ARG A 597 -9.28 -5.22 -21.99
N LYS A 598 -8.78 -6.23 -21.29
CA LYS A 598 -8.74 -7.60 -21.79
C LYS A 598 -10.13 -8.14 -22.15
N ILE A 599 -11.14 -7.81 -21.32
CA ILE A 599 -12.54 -8.14 -21.62
C ILE A 599 -13.00 -7.44 -22.91
N ALA A 600 -12.71 -6.14 -23.05
CA ALA A 600 -13.08 -5.37 -24.25
C ALA A 600 -12.41 -5.91 -25.52
N ASP A 601 -11.15 -6.32 -25.43
CA ASP A 601 -10.33 -6.81 -26.54
C ASP A 601 -10.53 -8.33 -26.79
N ASN A 602 -11.47 -9.00 -26.12
CA ASN A 602 -11.72 -10.45 -26.19
C ASN A 602 -10.49 -11.31 -25.91
N GLN A 603 -9.58 -10.83 -25.07
CA GLN A 603 -8.38 -11.55 -24.66
C GLN A 603 -8.68 -12.51 -23.52
N GLU A 604 -8.00 -13.65 -23.50
CA GLU A 604 -8.03 -14.54 -22.35
C GLU A 604 -7.44 -13.86 -21.12
N PHE A 605 -8.12 -13.98 -20.00
CA PHE A 605 -7.62 -13.50 -18.72
C PHE A 605 -8.05 -14.42 -17.59
N LYS A 606 -7.23 -14.46 -16.56
CA LYS A 606 -7.60 -15.03 -15.26
C LYS A 606 -8.06 -13.90 -14.35
N ALA A 607 -9.21 -14.08 -13.71
CA ALA A 607 -9.69 -13.07 -12.75
C ALA A 607 -8.60 -12.81 -11.70
N PRO A 608 -8.23 -11.52 -11.44
CA PRO A 608 -7.21 -11.22 -10.44
C PRO A 608 -7.63 -11.72 -9.06
N ALA A 609 -6.75 -12.44 -8.38
CA ALA A 609 -7.02 -12.94 -7.02
C ALA A 609 -7.27 -11.83 -6.00
N THR A 610 -6.84 -10.62 -6.32
CA THR A 610 -7.06 -9.41 -5.51
C THR A 610 -8.43 -8.78 -5.71
N ILE A 611 -9.25 -9.28 -6.64
CA ILE A 611 -10.57 -8.70 -6.91
C ILE A 611 -11.48 -8.78 -5.69
N GLU A 612 -12.17 -7.68 -5.39
CA GLU A 612 -13.10 -7.60 -4.29
C GLU A 612 -14.37 -8.45 -4.54
N ASP A 613 -14.90 -8.35 -5.76
CA ASP A 613 -16.14 -9.00 -6.17
C ASP A 613 -16.03 -9.45 -7.64
N PRO A 614 -15.79 -10.73 -7.91
CA PRO A 614 -15.68 -11.25 -9.27
C PRO A 614 -16.90 -11.02 -10.14
N ALA A 615 -18.12 -10.97 -9.57
CA ALA A 615 -19.35 -10.74 -10.33
C ALA A 615 -19.37 -9.38 -11.05
N THR A 616 -18.54 -8.42 -10.61
CA THR A 616 -18.40 -7.12 -11.28
C THR A 616 -17.82 -7.23 -12.69
N LEU A 617 -17.08 -8.29 -13.00
CA LEU A 617 -16.53 -8.53 -14.34
C LEU A 617 -17.64 -8.85 -15.35
N ASP A 618 -18.70 -9.56 -14.94
CA ASP A 618 -19.85 -9.84 -15.79
C ASP A 618 -20.69 -8.59 -16.06
N LEU A 619 -20.81 -7.70 -15.06
CA LEU A 619 -21.46 -6.40 -15.25
C LEU A 619 -20.71 -5.55 -16.28
N VAL A 620 -19.38 -5.53 -16.21
CA VAL A 620 -18.52 -4.83 -17.19
C VAL A 620 -18.63 -5.47 -18.55
N ARG A 621 -18.55 -6.79 -18.67
CA ARG A 621 -18.72 -7.53 -19.93
C ARG A 621 -20.05 -7.16 -20.59
N THR A 622 -21.14 -7.17 -19.84
CA THR A 622 -22.48 -6.81 -20.32
C THR A 622 -22.51 -5.38 -20.89
N ALA A 623 -21.92 -4.41 -20.18
CA ALA A 623 -21.85 -3.02 -20.63
C ALA A 623 -20.99 -2.88 -21.90
N LEU A 624 -19.83 -3.55 -21.95
CA LEU A 624 -18.93 -3.54 -23.12
C LEU A 624 -19.58 -4.18 -24.35
N THR A 625 -20.29 -5.30 -24.20
CA THR A 625 -21.01 -5.97 -25.29
C THR A 625 -22.08 -5.05 -25.89
N ARG A 626 -22.81 -4.30 -25.07
CA ARG A 626 -23.79 -3.31 -25.55
C ARG A 626 -23.15 -2.20 -26.39
N MET A 627 -21.89 -1.88 -26.14
CA MET A 627 -21.12 -0.86 -26.87
C MET A 627 -20.34 -1.42 -28.07
N GLY A 628 -20.48 -2.72 -28.39
CA GLY A 628 -19.83 -3.38 -29.52
C GLY A 628 -18.42 -3.88 -29.24
N TYR A 629 -18.02 -3.95 -27.97
CA TYR A 629 -16.75 -4.53 -27.48
C TYR A 629 -17.08 -5.73 -26.57
N ALA A 630 -16.27 -6.72 -26.54
CA ALA A 630 -16.49 -8.02 -25.88
C ALA A 630 -17.57 -8.88 -26.55
N ASP A 631 -17.16 -10.01 -27.11
CA ASP A 631 -18.09 -11.00 -27.69
C ASP A 631 -18.87 -11.72 -26.59
N SER A 632 -20.16 -12.04 -26.89
CA SER A 632 -21.08 -12.70 -25.95
C SER A 632 -20.73 -14.17 -25.65
N LEU A 633 -19.66 -14.74 -26.23
CA LEU A 633 -19.40 -16.18 -26.29
C LEU A 633 -18.07 -16.68 -25.71
N VAL A 634 -17.28 -15.88 -25.02
CA VAL A 634 -16.09 -16.43 -24.34
C VAL A 634 -16.51 -17.00 -22.99
N LYS A 635 -16.69 -18.33 -22.94
CA LYS A 635 -16.89 -19.08 -21.69
C LYS A 635 -15.63 -18.99 -20.83
N GLU A 636 -15.81 -18.61 -19.57
CA GLU A 636 -14.78 -18.74 -18.53
C GLU A 636 -14.29 -20.21 -18.49
N HIS A 637 -12.98 -20.39 -18.57
CA HIS A 637 -12.37 -21.63 -18.09
C HIS A 637 -12.06 -21.44 -16.60
N ALA A 638 -12.83 -22.18 -15.78
CA ALA A 638 -12.76 -22.29 -14.33
C ALA A 638 -11.38 -22.76 -13.82
#